data_c24e2187f94d2c418b42fbbd1021ae94
#
_entry.id   c24e2187f94d2c418b42fbbd1021ae94
#
_cell.length_a   1.000
_cell.length_b   1.000
_cell.length_c   1.000
_cell.angle_alpha   90.00
_cell.angle_beta   90.00
_cell.angle_gamma   90.00
#
_symmetry.space_group_name_H-M   'P 1'
#
loop_
_entity.id
_entity.type
_entity.pdbx_description
1 polymer ?
#
loop_
_entity_poly.entity_id
_entity_poly.type
_entity_poly.pdbx_seq_one_letter_code
_entity_poly.pdbx_strand_id
1 'polypeptide(L)'
;MAKYANIIIDISHEKLDKTFQYRIPPEIKDEITEGMQVIVPFGNRTIKGYVLELTDKAEFDTAKLKDIKAVDNNAMQIESQFIALAAWMRKNYGGTMNQALKTVIPIKEKAKEKKSRLVRLVLPFNEAASLLEELKRKHRTARARLLEALLEETVLSYDVITKKLHITADVIKAMMQQGVITVEEVRTYRNPVRTQEMGAYTLTLNAMQQKVVDAVIENDRTEKKPCLIHGVTGSGKTEVYMELIAEAAGRGKQSIVLIPEIALTYQTVMRFYHRFGDRVSIMNSKLSPGERSDQFERAKKGEIDVMIGPRSALFTPFSNLGYIIIDEEHEGTYKSETIPRYHARETAIERARMSGATVILGSATPSIESFYHAKKGDYLLLSMDKRVKEKPLPECEIVDLREELKARNFSILSRSLHEKIEQRLLRKEQVMLFINRRGMAGFVSCRACGHVMKCPHCDVSLHAHNNGKLICHYCGYEQNHVKICPSCGSKYISGFKAGTQKIEELVKKEFPKARILRMDFDTTRSKDSYEKILSAFANQEADILIGTQMIVKGHDFPNVTLVGVLAADLSLYVSDYHAAERTFQLLTQAAGRAGRGEKPGEVIIQTYNPEHYSVICAKNQDYNQFYEEEIFYRQAMRYPPVWHMLVVLCASKEEAEAYACAKELADTMEKVQADKKLQMIGPADAAVAKVNDIYKKVLYFKHPDYGVLIQIKDKVEQLMEEKQGVRNVSVQFDFDPVNGF
;
A
#
# COMPACT_ATOMS: atom_id res chain seq x y z
N MET A 1 3.60 -8.09 -42.70
CA MET A 1 4.15 -8.74 -41.49
C MET A 1 5.39 -7.98 -41.08
N ALA A 2 5.47 -7.60 -39.79
CA ALA A 2 6.55 -6.75 -39.24
C ALA A 2 7.95 -7.31 -39.55
N LYS A 3 8.88 -6.45 -39.94
CA LYS A 3 10.27 -6.78 -40.23
C LYS A 3 11.22 -6.36 -39.13
N TYR A 4 10.78 -5.41 -38.30
CA TYR A 4 11.62 -4.82 -37.27
C TYR A 4 10.82 -4.73 -35.96
N ALA A 5 11.53 -4.73 -34.82
CA ALA A 5 10.99 -4.54 -33.50
C ALA A 5 11.72 -3.38 -32.82
N ASN A 6 10.94 -2.48 -32.26
CA ASN A 6 11.40 -1.41 -31.37
C ASN A 6 11.47 -1.96 -29.95
N ILE A 7 12.68 -2.08 -29.41
CA ILE A 7 12.98 -2.81 -28.17
C ILE A 7 13.59 -1.85 -27.15
N ILE A 8 13.09 -1.89 -25.92
CA ILE A 8 13.77 -1.30 -24.78
C ILE A 8 14.61 -2.34 -24.07
N ILE A 9 15.89 -2.05 -23.88
CA ILE A 9 16.84 -2.97 -23.26
C ILE A 9 16.67 -2.98 -21.73
N ASP A 10 16.89 -4.14 -21.10
CA ASP A 10 16.77 -4.32 -19.63
C ASP A 10 17.98 -3.72 -18.86
N ILE A 11 18.24 -2.44 -19.09
CA ILE A 11 19.24 -1.64 -18.37
C ILE A 11 18.55 -0.36 -17.91
N SER A 12 18.43 -0.19 -16.59
CA SER A 12 17.84 1.02 -15.99
C SER A 12 18.89 2.13 -15.88
N HIS A 13 19.30 2.68 -17.02
CA HIS A 13 20.24 3.80 -17.10
C HIS A 13 19.69 4.84 -18.06
N GLU A 14 19.65 6.12 -17.64
CA GLU A 14 19.06 7.22 -18.43
C GLU A 14 19.60 7.30 -19.87
N LYS A 15 20.91 7.10 -20.07
CA LYS A 15 21.52 7.09 -21.42
C LYS A 15 20.98 6.02 -22.36
N LEU A 16 20.39 4.98 -21.81
CA LEU A 16 19.88 3.81 -22.54
C LEU A 16 18.35 3.73 -22.50
N ASP A 17 17.69 4.78 -21.96
CA ASP A 17 16.24 4.89 -21.91
C ASP A 17 15.64 5.37 -23.24
N LYS A 18 15.97 4.64 -24.28
CA LYS A 18 15.45 4.82 -25.62
C LYS A 18 15.18 3.48 -26.27
N THR A 19 14.33 3.47 -27.26
CA THR A 19 14.08 2.30 -28.08
C THR A 19 15.26 2.06 -29.02
N PHE A 20 15.63 0.80 -29.15
CA PHE A 20 16.61 0.33 -30.12
C PHE A 20 15.88 -0.56 -31.12
N GLN A 21 16.04 -0.26 -32.41
CA GLN A 21 15.42 -1.06 -33.44
C GLN A 21 16.31 -2.24 -33.81
N TYR A 22 15.71 -3.43 -33.88
CA TYR A 22 16.35 -4.69 -34.29
C TYR A 22 15.56 -5.32 -35.40
N ARG A 23 16.26 -6.11 -36.26
CA ARG A 23 15.63 -6.92 -37.31
C ARG A 23 15.07 -8.20 -36.68
N ILE A 24 13.90 -8.61 -37.16
CA ILE A 24 13.28 -9.88 -36.77
C ILE A 24 13.72 -10.96 -37.73
N PRO A 25 14.50 -11.97 -37.29
CA PRO A 25 14.87 -13.11 -38.14
C PRO A 25 13.63 -13.89 -38.58
N PRO A 26 13.66 -14.48 -39.82
CA PRO A 26 12.53 -15.27 -40.32
C PRO A 26 12.10 -16.41 -39.39
N GLU A 27 13.06 -17.02 -38.69
CA GLU A 27 12.86 -18.20 -37.84
C GLU A 27 11.99 -17.91 -36.59
N ILE A 28 11.99 -16.67 -36.09
CA ILE A 28 11.24 -16.27 -34.89
C ILE A 28 10.09 -15.31 -35.23
N LYS A 29 9.83 -15.07 -36.48
CA LYS A 29 8.91 -14.03 -36.94
C LYS A 29 7.45 -14.29 -36.51
N ASP A 30 7.05 -15.54 -36.50
CA ASP A 30 5.69 -15.95 -36.12
C ASP A 30 5.55 -16.11 -34.58
N GLU A 31 6.67 -16.14 -33.84
CA GLU A 31 6.68 -16.29 -32.38
C GLU A 31 6.73 -14.94 -31.67
N ILE A 32 7.19 -13.87 -32.34
CA ILE A 32 7.44 -12.59 -31.69
C ILE A 32 6.19 -11.69 -31.70
N THR A 33 5.83 -11.20 -30.54
CA THR A 33 4.73 -10.26 -30.35
C THR A 33 5.12 -9.13 -29.39
N GLU A 34 4.36 -8.04 -29.41
CA GLU A 34 4.56 -6.95 -28.46
C GLU A 34 4.45 -7.43 -27.02
N GLY A 35 5.27 -6.86 -26.14
CA GLY A 35 5.37 -7.24 -24.74
C GLY A 35 6.25 -8.45 -24.44
N MET A 36 6.75 -9.16 -25.44
CA MET A 36 7.67 -10.27 -25.21
C MET A 36 9.05 -9.79 -24.81
N GLN A 37 9.70 -10.58 -23.96
CA GLN A 37 11.11 -10.39 -23.66
C GLN A 37 11.95 -11.15 -24.68
N VAL A 38 12.92 -10.46 -25.24
CA VAL A 38 13.83 -10.99 -26.28
C VAL A 38 15.28 -10.81 -25.85
N ILE A 39 16.14 -11.63 -26.43
CA ILE A 39 17.58 -11.58 -26.22
C ILE A 39 18.20 -10.88 -27.44
N VAL A 40 18.88 -9.76 -27.22
CA VAL A 40 19.44 -8.92 -28.27
C VAL A 40 20.93 -8.66 -28.07
N PRO A 41 21.70 -8.48 -29.14
CA PRO A 41 23.10 -8.07 -29.07
C PRO A 41 23.21 -6.58 -28.80
N PHE A 42 23.93 -6.17 -27.75
CA PHE A 42 24.15 -4.79 -27.37
C PHE A 42 25.64 -4.55 -27.07
N GLY A 43 26.32 -3.75 -27.90
CA GLY A 43 27.79 -3.67 -27.89
C GLY A 43 28.41 -5.05 -28.14
N ASN A 44 29.29 -5.48 -27.25
CA ASN A 44 29.93 -6.78 -27.23
C ASN A 44 29.24 -7.82 -26.35
N ARG A 45 28.05 -7.48 -25.79
CA ARG A 45 27.29 -8.33 -24.86
C ARG A 45 25.95 -8.72 -25.48
N THR A 46 25.36 -9.75 -24.92
CA THR A 46 23.98 -10.12 -25.18
C THR A 46 23.14 -9.73 -23.93
N ILE A 47 22.05 -9.04 -24.15
CA ILE A 47 21.18 -8.55 -23.05
C ILE A 47 19.71 -8.85 -23.35
N LYS A 48 18.88 -8.83 -22.33
CA LYS A 48 17.43 -8.93 -22.46
C LYS A 48 16.84 -7.57 -22.81
N GLY A 49 15.71 -7.55 -23.52
CA GLY A 49 14.94 -6.35 -23.81
C GLY A 49 13.47 -6.71 -24.02
N TYR A 50 12.58 -5.71 -23.91
CA TYR A 50 11.15 -5.88 -24.15
C TYR A 50 10.76 -5.27 -25.48
N VAL A 51 9.99 -6.03 -26.28
CA VAL A 51 9.41 -5.55 -27.53
C VAL A 51 8.29 -4.58 -27.21
N LEU A 52 8.44 -3.30 -27.56
CA LEU A 52 7.40 -2.29 -27.35
C LEU A 52 6.47 -2.17 -28.56
N GLU A 53 7.04 -2.30 -29.76
CA GLU A 53 6.31 -2.12 -31.01
C GLU A 53 6.91 -2.99 -32.11
N LEU A 54 6.05 -3.48 -33.00
CA LEU A 54 6.42 -4.20 -34.21
C LEU A 54 6.13 -3.34 -35.43
N THR A 55 7.12 -3.14 -36.32
CA THR A 55 6.98 -2.22 -37.47
C THR A 55 7.56 -2.80 -38.76
N ASP A 56 7.05 -2.36 -39.88
CA ASP A 56 7.61 -2.66 -41.21
C ASP A 56 8.62 -1.60 -41.67
N LYS A 57 8.70 -0.45 -40.96
CA LYS A 57 9.57 0.66 -41.34
C LYS A 57 10.88 0.61 -40.57
N ALA A 58 11.99 0.74 -41.29
CA ALA A 58 13.30 0.95 -40.68
C ALA A 58 13.46 2.44 -40.32
N GLU A 59 13.76 2.74 -39.05
CA GLU A 59 14.07 4.07 -38.57
C GLU A 59 15.55 4.43 -38.72
N PHE A 60 16.38 3.41 -38.94
CA PHE A 60 17.84 3.50 -39.08
C PHE A 60 18.31 2.81 -40.33
N ASP A 61 19.59 3.04 -40.70
CA ASP A 61 20.26 2.36 -41.78
C ASP A 61 20.17 0.83 -41.58
N THR A 62 19.48 0.16 -42.51
CA THR A 62 19.20 -1.28 -42.43
C THR A 62 20.46 -2.14 -42.37
N ALA A 63 21.59 -1.64 -42.92
CA ALA A 63 22.87 -2.34 -42.87
C ALA A 63 23.47 -2.36 -41.45
N LYS A 64 23.09 -1.46 -40.59
CA LYS A 64 23.58 -1.36 -39.19
C LYS A 64 22.67 -2.05 -38.19
N LEU A 65 21.44 -2.43 -38.58
CA LEU A 65 20.49 -3.09 -37.70
C LEU A 65 20.97 -4.54 -37.44
N LYS A 66 21.05 -4.86 -36.12
CA LYS A 66 21.38 -6.19 -35.64
C LYS A 66 20.12 -7.05 -35.54
N ASP A 67 20.28 -8.35 -35.59
CA ASP A 67 19.17 -9.30 -35.47
C ASP A 67 18.88 -9.65 -34.01
N ILE A 68 17.61 -9.91 -33.70
CA ILE A 68 17.20 -10.52 -32.45
C ILE A 68 17.76 -11.94 -32.41
N LYS A 69 18.40 -12.35 -31.30
CA LYS A 69 19.01 -13.68 -31.19
C LYS A 69 18.01 -14.77 -30.83
N ALA A 70 17.07 -14.47 -29.90
CA ALA A 70 16.07 -15.44 -29.45
C ALA A 70 14.94 -14.73 -28.71
N VAL A 71 13.81 -15.41 -28.59
CA VAL A 71 12.71 -15.06 -27.67
C VAL A 71 12.98 -15.70 -26.31
N ASP A 72 12.82 -14.98 -25.22
CA ASP A 72 12.92 -15.54 -23.86
C ASP A 72 11.56 -16.17 -23.45
N ASN A 73 11.38 -17.44 -23.78
CA ASN A 73 10.16 -18.18 -23.47
C ASN A 73 9.90 -18.38 -21.96
N ASN A 74 10.88 -18.12 -21.09
CA ASN A 74 10.74 -18.19 -19.64
C ASN A 74 10.24 -16.87 -19.05
N ALA A 75 10.29 -15.77 -19.80
CA ALA A 75 9.76 -14.49 -19.35
C ALA A 75 8.24 -14.42 -19.47
N MET A 76 7.63 -13.60 -18.64
CA MET A 76 6.20 -13.28 -18.79
C MET A 76 6.03 -12.25 -19.90
N GLN A 77 5.09 -12.52 -20.81
CA GLN A 77 4.66 -11.55 -21.80
C GLN A 77 3.87 -10.42 -21.13
N ILE A 78 4.22 -9.19 -21.47
CA ILE A 78 3.51 -7.99 -21.00
C ILE A 78 2.34 -7.71 -21.95
N GLU A 79 1.17 -7.46 -21.38
CA GLU A 79 0.03 -7.02 -22.19
C GLU A 79 0.25 -5.56 -22.64
N SER A 80 -0.19 -5.21 -23.87
CA SER A 80 0.00 -3.88 -24.46
C SER A 80 -0.54 -2.75 -23.55
N GLN A 81 -1.62 -3.00 -22.80
CA GLN A 81 -2.15 -2.05 -21.82
C GLN A 81 -1.16 -1.72 -20.70
N PHE A 82 -0.31 -2.66 -20.27
CA PHE A 82 0.72 -2.39 -19.26
C PHE A 82 1.92 -1.64 -19.83
N ILE A 83 2.23 -1.82 -21.12
CA ILE A 83 3.23 -1.00 -21.81
C ILE A 83 2.76 0.44 -21.86
N ALA A 84 1.49 0.68 -22.24
CA ALA A 84 0.88 2.00 -22.25
C ALA A 84 0.84 2.63 -20.84
N LEU A 85 0.50 1.84 -19.81
CA LEU A 85 0.50 2.31 -18.42
C LEU A 85 1.92 2.66 -17.94
N ALA A 86 2.93 1.88 -18.30
CA ALA A 86 4.34 2.16 -17.98
C ALA A 86 4.82 3.46 -18.66
N ALA A 87 4.44 3.68 -19.92
CA ALA A 87 4.74 4.92 -20.64
C ALA A 87 4.07 6.13 -19.98
N TRP A 88 2.80 6.00 -19.56
CA TRP A 88 2.10 7.03 -18.79
C TRP A 88 2.79 7.30 -17.44
N MET A 89 3.20 6.26 -16.73
CA MET A 89 3.92 6.42 -15.46
C MET A 89 5.25 7.16 -15.63
N ARG A 90 6.05 6.80 -16.66
CA ARG A 90 7.29 7.50 -16.99
C ARG A 90 7.04 8.98 -17.27
N LYS A 91 6.04 9.28 -18.10
CA LYS A 91 5.69 10.66 -18.44
C LYS A 91 5.31 11.49 -17.21
N ASN A 92 4.50 10.93 -16.31
CA ASN A 92 3.93 11.64 -15.18
C ASN A 92 4.80 11.68 -13.93
N TYR A 93 5.70 10.67 -13.75
CA TYR A 93 6.51 10.55 -12.53
C TYR A 93 8.03 10.56 -12.77
N GLY A 94 8.47 10.57 -14.04
CA GLY A 94 9.88 10.50 -14.40
C GLY A 94 10.49 9.10 -14.21
N GLY A 95 11.80 9.04 -14.33
CA GLY A 95 12.56 7.79 -14.35
C GLY A 95 12.63 7.17 -15.74
N THR A 96 13.17 5.95 -15.84
CA THR A 96 13.34 5.25 -17.12
C THR A 96 12.14 4.38 -17.47
N MET A 97 11.91 4.17 -18.77
CA MET A 97 10.87 3.25 -19.23
C MET A 97 11.07 1.83 -18.67
N ASN A 98 12.32 1.39 -18.55
CA ASN A 98 12.65 0.10 -17.95
C ASN A 98 12.24 0.02 -16.45
N GLN A 99 12.41 1.10 -15.68
CA GLN A 99 11.94 1.16 -14.29
C GLN A 99 10.42 1.10 -14.24
N ALA A 100 9.72 1.81 -15.11
CA ALA A 100 8.27 1.78 -15.21
C ALA A 100 7.75 0.40 -15.60
N LEU A 101 8.35 -0.24 -16.61
CA LEU A 101 8.02 -1.63 -17.01
C LEU A 101 8.24 -2.62 -15.86
N LYS A 102 9.36 -2.54 -15.15
CA LYS A 102 9.62 -3.40 -13.97
C LYS A 102 8.61 -3.20 -12.84
N THR A 103 8.00 -2.03 -12.77
CA THR A 103 6.96 -1.73 -11.77
C THR A 103 5.63 -2.38 -12.14
N VAL A 104 5.23 -2.30 -13.40
CA VAL A 104 3.96 -2.90 -13.87
C VAL A 104 4.06 -4.41 -14.09
N ILE A 105 5.28 -4.98 -14.09
CA ILE A 105 5.54 -6.41 -14.17
C ILE A 105 6.09 -6.91 -12.84
N PRO A 106 5.25 -7.25 -11.88
CA PRO A 106 5.73 -7.67 -10.55
C PRO A 106 6.38 -9.05 -10.56
N ILE A 107 6.29 -9.81 -11.67
CA ILE A 107 6.83 -11.14 -11.82
C ILE A 107 7.70 -11.19 -13.08
N LYS A 108 9.00 -11.41 -12.89
CA LYS A 108 9.98 -11.37 -13.98
C LYS A 108 10.12 -12.69 -14.76
N GLU A 109 9.91 -13.81 -14.07
CA GLU A 109 10.12 -15.15 -14.64
C GLU A 109 8.95 -16.07 -14.28
N LYS A 110 8.55 -16.91 -15.22
CA LYS A 110 7.60 -17.99 -14.97
C LYS A 110 8.21 -18.98 -13.99
N ALA A 111 7.53 -19.27 -12.91
CA ALA A 111 7.96 -20.32 -11.99
C ALA A 111 7.74 -21.70 -12.64
N LYS A 112 8.58 -22.68 -12.28
CA LYS A 112 8.36 -24.08 -12.67
C LYS A 112 6.97 -24.52 -12.23
N GLU A 113 6.22 -25.11 -13.14
CA GLU A 113 4.89 -25.64 -12.87
C GLU A 113 4.95 -26.68 -11.75
N LYS A 114 4.05 -26.58 -10.79
CA LYS A 114 3.84 -27.63 -9.82
C LYS A 114 2.85 -28.61 -10.40
N LYS A 115 3.29 -29.85 -10.62
CA LYS A 115 2.45 -30.93 -11.08
C LYS A 115 2.10 -31.81 -9.90
N SER A 116 0.84 -32.19 -9.77
CA SER A 116 0.36 -33.25 -8.89
C SER A 116 -0.12 -34.41 -9.74
N ARG A 117 0.01 -35.61 -9.18
CA ARG A 117 -0.53 -36.81 -9.81
C ARG A 117 -1.87 -37.11 -9.18
N LEU A 118 -2.92 -37.23 -10.01
CA LEU A 118 -4.22 -37.69 -9.59
C LEU A 118 -4.41 -39.12 -10.05
N VAL A 119 -4.95 -39.95 -9.18
CA VAL A 119 -5.32 -41.34 -9.47
C VAL A 119 -6.83 -41.38 -9.60
N ARG A 120 -7.31 -41.80 -10.77
CA ARG A 120 -8.72 -41.87 -11.11
C ARG A 120 -9.13 -43.34 -11.31
N LEU A 121 -10.30 -43.71 -10.78
CA LEU A 121 -10.94 -44.98 -11.06
C LEU A 121 -11.43 -44.99 -12.51
N VAL A 122 -11.07 -46.03 -13.28
CA VAL A 122 -11.46 -46.20 -14.70
C VAL A 122 -12.60 -47.20 -14.84
N LEU A 123 -12.60 -48.23 -13.99
CA LEU A 123 -13.63 -49.24 -14.02
C LEU A 123 -15.02 -48.68 -13.64
N PRO A 124 -16.11 -49.15 -14.28
CA PRO A 124 -17.45 -48.89 -13.85
C PRO A 124 -17.66 -49.30 -12.37
N PHE A 125 -18.49 -48.55 -11.63
CA PHE A 125 -18.69 -48.73 -10.19
C PHE A 125 -19.02 -50.18 -9.82
N ASN A 126 -19.91 -50.88 -10.57
CA ASN A 126 -20.30 -52.26 -10.31
C ASN A 126 -19.15 -53.27 -10.50
N GLU A 127 -18.31 -53.06 -11.51
CA GLU A 127 -17.14 -53.91 -11.74
C GLU A 127 -16.06 -53.68 -10.69
N ALA A 128 -15.87 -52.43 -10.29
CA ALA A 128 -14.93 -52.06 -9.22
C ALA A 128 -15.38 -52.63 -7.87
N ALA A 129 -16.67 -52.60 -7.56
CA ALA A 129 -17.20 -53.21 -6.33
C ALA A 129 -17.02 -54.76 -6.33
N SER A 130 -17.26 -55.42 -7.45
CA SER A 130 -17.02 -56.87 -7.59
C SER A 130 -15.54 -57.22 -7.44
N LEU A 131 -14.65 -56.43 -8.03
CA LEU A 131 -13.20 -56.59 -7.89
C LEU A 131 -12.75 -56.34 -6.44
N LEU A 132 -13.35 -55.41 -5.70
CA LEU A 132 -13.04 -55.16 -4.30
C LEU A 132 -13.32 -56.42 -3.46
N GLU A 133 -14.45 -57.08 -3.63
CA GLU A 133 -14.77 -58.33 -2.92
C GLU A 133 -13.81 -59.47 -3.27
N GLU A 134 -13.37 -59.55 -4.53
CA GLU A 134 -12.38 -60.51 -4.98
C GLU A 134 -11.00 -60.24 -4.32
N LEU A 135 -10.54 -58.95 -4.25
CA LEU A 135 -9.29 -58.57 -3.61
C LEU A 135 -9.30 -58.82 -2.09
N LYS A 136 -10.44 -58.60 -1.43
CA LYS A 136 -10.64 -58.90 -0.01
C LYS A 136 -10.49 -60.41 0.25
N ARG A 137 -11.15 -61.23 -0.60
CA ARG A 137 -11.10 -62.72 -0.51
C ARG A 137 -9.69 -63.26 -0.77
N LYS A 138 -8.93 -62.64 -1.66
CA LYS A 138 -7.52 -63.02 -1.96
C LYS A 138 -6.50 -62.39 -1.02
N HIS A 139 -6.92 -61.72 0.09
CA HIS A 139 -6.08 -61.05 1.08
C HIS A 139 -5.12 -60.02 0.46
N ARG A 140 -5.51 -59.35 -0.64
CA ARG A 140 -4.73 -58.29 -1.28
C ARG A 140 -5.03 -56.93 -0.64
N THR A 141 -4.73 -56.78 0.65
CA THR A 141 -5.14 -55.68 1.52
C THR A 141 -4.82 -54.28 0.99
N ALA A 142 -3.63 -54.05 0.44
CA ALA A 142 -3.23 -52.76 -0.09
C ALA A 142 -4.02 -52.35 -1.32
N ARG A 143 -4.30 -53.29 -2.26
CA ARG A 143 -5.13 -53.02 -3.45
C ARG A 143 -6.58 -52.85 -3.08
N ALA A 144 -7.11 -53.63 -2.12
CA ALA A 144 -8.48 -53.50 -1.62
C ALA A 144 -8.69 -52.11 -0.98
N ARG A 145 -7.76 -51.65 -0.16
CA ARG A 145 -7.83 -50.31 0.48
C ARG A 145 -7.79 -49.19 -0.53
N LEU A 146 -6.96 -49.28 -1.59
CA LEU A 146 -6.95 -48.27 -2.65
C LEU A 146 -8.28 -48.23 -3.41
N LEU A 147 -8.81 -49.41 -3.77
CA LEU A 147 -10.05 -49.49 -4.50
C LEU A 147 -11.25 -49.06 -3.67
N GLU A 148 -11.28 -49.39 -2.39
CA GLU A 148 -12.31 -48.95 -1.43
C GLU A 148 -12.33 -47.41 -1.32
N ALA A 149 -11.17 -46.77 -1.13
CA ALA A 149 -11.07 -45.33 -1.11
C ALA A 149 -11.45 -44.65 -2.46
N LEU A 150 -11.18 -45.31 -3.60
CA LEU A 150 -11.57 -44.80 -4.93
C LEU A 150 -13.06 -45.04 -5.26
N LEU A 151 -13.71 -45.95 -4.55
CA LEU A 151 -15.17 -46.13 -4.64
C LEU A 151 -15.93 -45.06 -3.84
N GLU A 152 -15.33 -44.55 -2.75
CA GLU A 152 -15.83 -43.39 -1.99
C GLU A 152 -15.61 -42.09 -2.74
N GLU A 153 -14.37 -41.86 -3.21
CA GLU A 153 -13.98 -40.71 -4.03
C GLU A 153 -13.30 -41.19 -5.31
N THR A 154 -13.97 -41.05 -6.46
CA THR A 154 -13.50 -41.57 -7.77
C THR A 154 -12.15 -41.02 -8.21
N VAL A 155 -11.65 -39.95 -7.58
CA VAL A 155 -10.35 -39.30 -7.86
C VAL A 155 -9.63 -38.98 -6.55
N LEU A 156 -8.45 -39.52 -6.38
CA LEU A 156 -7.61 -39.26 -5.20
C LEU A 156 -6.22 -38.73 -5.61
N SER A 157 -5.64 -37.84 -4.79
CA SER A 157 -4.28 -37.41 -5.04
C SER A 157 -3.27 -38.52 -4.74
N TYR A 158 -2.22 -38.65 -5.55
CA TYR A 158 -1.16 -39.62 -5.38
C TYR A 158 -0.49 -39.51 -3.98
N ASP A 159 -0.38 -38.28 -3.46
CA ASP A 159 0.17 -37.98 -2.14
C ASP A 159 -0.73 -38.51 -1.01
N VAL A 160 -2.05 -38.43 -1.12
CA VAL A 160 -3.00 -39.00 -0.16
C VAL A 160 -2.86 -40.53 -0.17
N ILE A 161 -2.81 -41.13 -1.35
CA ILE A 161 -2.68 -42.57 -1.49
C ILE A 161 -1.38 -43.08 -0.87
N THR A 162 -0.26 -42.40 -1.11
CA THR A 162 1.04 -42.86 -0.60
C THR A 162 1.28 -42.51 0.85
N LYS A 163 0.91 -41.32 1.32
CA LYS A 163 1.20 -40.81 2.65
C LYS A 163 0.14 -41.14 3.68
N LYS A 164 -1.16 -41.09 3.33
CA LYS A 164 -2.25 -41.36 4.27
C LYS A 164 -2.73 -42.80 4.19
N LEU A 165 -2.92 -43.36 3.00
CA LEU A 165 -3.35 -44.73 2.83
C LEU A 165 -2.19 -45.72 2.87
N HIS A 166 -0.94 -45.25 2.97
CA HIS A 166 0.28 -46.07 3.02
C HIS A 166 0.36 -47.12 1.91
N ILE A 167 0.05 -46.71 0.67
CA ILE A 167 0.08 -47.57 -0.52
C ILE A 167 1.35 -47.28 -1.32
N THR A 168 2.07 -48.36 -1.67
CA THR A 168 3.33 -48.23 -2.41
C THR A 168 3.11 -47.94 -3.90
N ALA A 169 4.12 -47.32 -4.53
CA ALA A 169 4.09 -47.02 -5.98
C ALA A 169 3.88 -48.27 -6.83
N ASP A 170 4.37 -49.42 -6.40
CA ASP A 170 4.22 -50.70 -7.14
C ASP A 170 2.77 -51.18 -7.19
N VAL A 171 2.03 -51.00 -6.12
CA VAL A 171 0.59 -51.33 -6.10
C VAL A 171 -0.19 -50.43 -7.06
N ILE A 172 0.10 -49.15 -7.07
CA ILE A 172 -0.53 -48.19 -8.01
C ILE A 172 -0.20 -48.56 -9.46
N LYS A 173 1.08 -48.84 -9.74
CA LYS A 173 1.54 -49.26 -11.07
C LYS A 173 0.88 -50.56 -11.52
N ALA A 174 0.75 -51.54 -10.64
CA ALA A 174 0.09 -52.84 -10.94
C ALA A 174 -1.41 -52.65 -11.24
N MET A 175 -2.13 -51.83 -10.49
CA MET A 175 -3.55 -51.54 -10.76
C MET A 175 -3.76 -50.71 -12.02
N MET A 176 -2.80 -49.84 -12.35
CA MET A 176 -2.79 -49.10 -13.63
C MET A 176 -2.60 -50.03 -14.81
N GLN A 177 -1.66 -51.01 -14.73
CA GLN A 177 -1.43 -52.00 -15.76
C GLN A 177 -2.63 -52.94 -15.98
N GLN A 178 -3.46 -53.13 -14.95
CA GLN A 178 -4.69 -53.91 -15.00
C GLN A 178 -5.88 -53.10 -15.54
N GLY A 179 -5.69 -51.82 -15.89
CA GLY A 179 -6.78 -50.97 -16.38
C GLY A 179 -7.81 -50.54 -15.35
N VAL A 180 -7.53 -50.79 -14.04
CA VAL A 180 -8.44 -50.45 -12.93
C VAL A 180 -8.42 -48.95 -12.66
N ILE A 181 -7.24 -48.33 -12.72
CA ILE A 181 -7.01 -46.91 -12.46
C ILE A 181 -6.15 -46.26 -13.54
N THR A 182 -6.26 -44.95 -13.67
CA THR A 182 -5.31 -44.14 -14.44
C THR A 182 -4.63 -43.14 -13.54
N VAL A 183 -3.42 -42.75 -13.91
CA VAL A 183 -2.64 -41.70 -13.20
C VAL A 183 -2.45 -40.53 -14.19
N GLU A 184 -3.05 -39.42 -13.86
CA GLU A 184 -2.98 -38.20 -14.67
C GLU A 184 -2.07 -37.19 -13.97
N GLU A 185 -1.15 -36.58 -14.68
CA GLU A 185 -0.42 -35.43 -14.20
C GLU A 185 -1.24 -34.18 -14.44
N VAL A 186 -1.73 -33.59 -13.36
CA VAL A 186 -2.52 -32.35 -13.41
C VAL A 186 -1.68 -31.22 -12.82
N ARG A 187 -1.66 -30.07 -13.50
CA ARG A 187 -1.05 -28.87 -12.97
C ARG A 187 -1.84 -28.43 -11.72
N THR A 188 -1.14 -28.18 -10.62
CA THR A 188 -1.71 -27.65 -9.39
C THR A 188 -1.09 -26.29 -9.09
N TYR A 189 -1.94 -25.31 -8.82
CA TYR A 189 -1.48 -24.01 -8.38
C TYR A 189 -1.15 -24.01 -6.89
N ARG A 190 -0.10 -23.29 -6.51
CA ARG A 190 0.20 -23.01 -5.10
C ARG A 190 -0.82 -22.00 -4.60
N ASN A 191 -1.78 -22.47 -3.79
CA ASN A 191 -2.74 -21.56 -3.17
C ASN A 191 -2.16 -21.00 -1.87
N PRO A 192 -1.98 -19.67 -1.73
CA PRO A 192 -1.46 -19.06 -0.52
C PRO A 192 -2.45 -19.09 0.66
N VAL A 193 -3.72 -19.33 0.40
CA VAL A 193 -4.77 -19.40 1.42
C VAL A 193 -5.12 -20.87 1.68
N ARG A 194 -4.97 -21.29 2.93
CA ARG A 194 -5.41 -22.63 3.37
C ARG A 194 -6.88 -22.54 3.70
N THR A 195 -7.72 -23.20 2.93
CA THR A 195 -9.15 -23.29 3.17
C THR A 195 -9.43 -24.27 4.31
N GLN A 196 -10.22 -23.83 5.30
CA GLN A 196 -11.01 -24.73 6.17
C GLN A 196 -12.43 -24.76 5.63
N GLU A 197 -13.13 -25.88 5.81
CA GLU A 197 -14.56 -25.99 5.45
C GLU A 197 -15.35 -24.90 6.18
N MET A 198 -16.06 -24.09 5.43
CA MET A 198 -16.74 -22.92 5.95
C MET A 198 -18.21 -22.92 5.55
N GLY A 199 -19.07 -22.54 6.51
CA GLY A 199 -20.50 -22.40 6.30
C GLY A 199 -20.86 -21.29 5.29
N ALA A 200 -22.06 -21.35 4.75
CA ALA A 200 -22.56 -20.38 3.78
C ALA A 200 -22.55 -18.94 4.36
N TYR A 201 -21.95 -18.01 3.65
CA TYR A 201 -21.94 -16.60 4.00
C TYR A 201 -23.14 -15.90 3.37
N THR A 202 -24.07 -15.45 4.18
CA THR A 202 -25.21 -14.63 3.71
C THR A 202 -24.94 -13.16 4.06
N LEU A 203 -24.87 -12.30 3.05
CA LEU A 203 -24.75 -10.86 3.18
C LEU A 203 -26.12 -10.20 3.03
N THR A 204 -26.53 -9.45 4.03
CA THR A 204 -27.73 -8.59 3.95
C THR A 204 -27.29 -7.14 4.11
N LEU A 205 -27.49 -6.35 3.07
CA LEU A 205 -27.20 -4.91 3.10
C LEU A 205 -28.35 -4.16 3.77
N ASN A 206 -28.01 -3.12 4.52
CA ASN A 206 -29.01 -2.16 4.98
C ASN A 206 -29.36 -1.15 3.85
N ALA A 207 -30.42 -0.35 4.06
CA ALA A 207 -30.90 0.59 3.05
C ALA A 207 -29.85 1.64 2.62
N MET A 208 -28.95 2.07 3.53
CA MET A 208 -27.89 3.00 3.22
C MET A 208 -26.81 2.35 2.34
N GLN A 209 -26.40 1.13 2.67
CA GLN A 209 -25.41 0.36 1.90
C GLN A 209 -25.95 0.05 0.50
N GLN A 210 -27.25 -0.35 0.40
CA GLN A 210 -27.88 -0.62 -0.89
C GLN A 210 -27.91 0.62 -1.78
N LYS A 211 -28.26 1.78 -1.24
CA LYS A 211 -28.20 3.06 -1.97
C LYS A 211 -26.83 3.34 -2.56
N VAL A 212 -25.76 3.08 -1.80
CA VAL A 212 -24.39 3.29 -2.26
C VAL A 212 -24.05 2.31 -3.38
N VAL A 213 -24.41 1.04 -3.25
CA VAL A 213 -24.21 0.03 -4.29
C VAL A 213 -24.94 0.44 -5.59
N ASP A 214 -26.22 0.80 -5.50
CA ASP A 214 -27.01 1.21 -6.66
C ASP A 214 -26.41 2.44 -7.37
N ALA A 215 -25.96 3.43 -6.60
CA ALA A 215 -25.33 4.63 -7.15
C ALA A 215 -24.00 4.34 -7.86
N VAL A 216 -23.18 3.44 -7.32
CA VAL A 216 -21.92 3.01 -7.98
C VAL A 216 -22.23 2.26 -9.28
N ILE A 217 -23.21 1.36 -9.28
CA ILE A 217 -23.60 0.60 -10.47
C ILE A 217 -24.14 1.54 -11.55
N GLU A 218 -24.95 2.52 -11.19
CA GLU A 218 -25.46 3.51 -12.13
C GLU A 218 -24.32 4.36 -12.73
N ASN A 219 -23.38 4.82 -11.89
CA ASN A 219 -22.20 5.54 -12.36
C ASN A 219 -21.30 4.68 -13.27
N ASP A 220 -21.14 3.37 -12.99
CA ASP A 220 -20.37 2.46 -13.86
C ASP A 220 -21.00 2.30 -15.25
N ARG A 221 -22.33 2.42 -15.35
CA ARG A 221 -23.05 2.34 -16.62
C ARG A 221 -23.08 3.64 -17.42
N THR A 222 -22.88 4.76 -16.74
CA THR A 222 -23.05 6.12 -17.33
C THR A 222 -21.71 6.84 -17.44
N GLU A 223 -21.28 7.52 -16.39
CA GLU A 223 -20.16 8.48 -16.42
C GLU A 223 -18.80 7.84 -16.10
N LYS A 224 -18.77 6.71 -15.39
CA LYS A 224 -17.57 6.02 -14.92
C LYS A 224 -16.59 6.91 -14.17
N LYS A 225 -17.10 7.93 -13.47
CA LYS A 225 -16.29 8.74 -12.57
C LYS A 225 -15.73 7.87 -11.44
N PRO A 226 -14.53 8.18 -10.93
CA PRO A 226 -14.09 7.60 -9.65
C PRO A 226 -15.13 7.88 -8.57
N CYS A 227 -15.44 6.88 -7.74
CA CYS A 227 -16.39 7.00 -6.63
C CYS A 227 -15.62 7.14 -5.32
N LEU A 228 -15.95 8.13 -4.50
CA LEU A 228 -15.43 8.25 -3.14
C LEU A 228 -16.53 7.86 -2.14
N ILE A 229 -16.34 6.73 -1.46
CA ILE A 229 -17.21 6.29 -0.36
C ILE A 229 -16.64 6.80 0.96
N HIS A 230 -17.19 7.91 1.44
CA HIS A 230 -16.90 8.45 2.76
C HIS A 230 -17.83 7.81 3.78
N GLY A 231 -17.30 6.87 4.56
CA GLY A 231 -18.12 6.12 5.52
C GLY A 231 -17.43 6.01 6.87
N VAL A 232 -18.14 6.36 7.95
CA VAL A 232 -17.61 6.25 9.32
C VAL A 232 -17.08 4.85 9.62
N THR A 233 -16.17 4.74 10.59
CA THR A 233 -15.63 3.43 11.00
C THR A 233 -16.76 2.52 11.47
N GLY A 234 -16.88 1.33 10.86
CA GLY A 234 -17.96 0.37 11.16
C GLY A 234 -19.26 0.64 10.39
N SER A 235 -19.26 1.47 9.34
CA SER A 235 -20.40 1.67 8.43
C SER A 235 -20.65 0.50 7.47
N GLY A 236 -19.70 -0.46 7.38
CA GLY A 236 -19.85 -1.62 6.50
C GLY A 236 -19.41 -1.37 5.06
N LYS A 237 -18.39 -0.55 4.84
CA LYS A 237 -17.79 -0.34 3.50
C LYS A 237 -17.36 -1.65 2.84
N THR A 238 -16.79 -2.58 3.60
CA THR A 238 -16.33 -3.86 3.07
C THR A 238 -17.50 -4.69 2.52
N GLU A 239 -18.66 -4.65 3.14
CA GLU A 239 -19.87 -5.29 2.67
C GLU A 239 -20.34 -4.71 1.32
N VAL A 240 -20.26 -3.38 1.17
CA VAL A 240 -20.53 -2.69 -0.10
C VAL A 240 -19.55 -3.14 -1.18
N TYR A 241 -18.26 -3.22 -0.86
CA TYR A 241 -17.26 -3.72 -1.83
C TYR A 241 -17.55 -5.15 -2.27
N MET A 242 -17.88 -6.04 -1.33
CA MET A 242 -18.20 -7.43 -1.65
C MET A 242 -19.45 -7.55 -2.53
N GLU A 243 -20.46 -6.67 -2.37
CA GLU A 243 -21.65 -6.67 -3.23
C GLU A 243 -21.32 -6.19 -4.65
N LEU A 244 -20.54 -5.10 -4.77
CA LEU A 244 -20.08 -4.59 -6.07
C LEU A 244 -19.22 -5.62 -6.82
N ILE A 245 -18.36 -6.34 -6.11
CA ILE A 245 -17.55 -7.43 -6.68
C ILE A 245 -18.45 -8.57 -7.17
N ALA A 246 -19.48 -8.97 -6.39
CA ALA A 246 -20.40 -10.03 -6.79
C ALA A 246 -21.21 -9.63 -8.03
N GLU A 247 -21.64 -8.39 -8.10
CA GLU A 247 -22.33 -7.83 -9.27
C GLU A 247 -21.42 -7.84 -10.51
N ALA A 248 -20.16 -7.39 -10.37
CA ALA A 248 -19.18 -7.45 -11.46
C ALA A 248 -18.92 -8.89 -11.92
N ALA A 249 -18.71 -9.82 -10.98
CA ALA A 249 -18.51 -11.24 -11.29
C ALA A 249 -19.72 -11.85 -12.02
N GLY A 250 -20.94 -11.47 -11.64
CA GLY A 250 -22.17 -11.85 -12.33
C GLY A 250 -22.21 -11.38 -13.80
N ARG A 251 -21.51 -10.30 -14.13
CA ARG A 251 -21.31 -9.79 -15.50
C ARG A 251 -20.07 -10.36 -16.20
N GLY A 252 -19.38 -11.34 -15.59
CA GLY A 252 -18.13 -11.89 -16.10
C GLY A 252 -16.94 -10.92 -16.02
N LYS A 253 -17.02 -9.90 -15.15
CA LYS A 253 -15.93 -8.93 -14.91
C LYS A 253 -15.18 -9.27 -13.63
N GLN A 254 -13.92 -8.85 -13.59
CA GLN A 254 -12.96 -9.10 -12.51
C GLN A 254 -12.74 -7.83 -11.69
N SER A 255 -12.29 -7.98 -10.45
CA SER A 255 -12.09 -6.86 -9.53
C SER A 255 -10.74 -6.92 -8.82
N ILE A 256 -10.12 -5.77 -8.63
CA ILE A 256 -8.92 -5.60 -7.82
C ILE A 256 -9.31 -4.88 -6.53
N VAL A 257 -8.86 -5.40 -5.39
CA VAL A 257 -9.07 -4.76 -4.09
C VAL A 257 -7.71 -4.43 -3.49
N LEU A 258 -7.37 -3.16 -3.42
CA LEU A 258 -6.17 -2.69 -2.77
C LEU A 258 -6.45 -2.46 -1.29
N ILE A 259 -5.67 -3.11 -0.44
CA ILE A 259 -5.73 -2.99 1.02
C ILE A 259 -4.30 -2.71 1.52
N PRO A 260 -4.09 -1.74 2.44
CA PRO A 260 -2.77 -1.52 3.02
C PRO A 260 -2.20 -2.81 3.65
N GLU A 261 -0.90 -3.09 3.45
CA GLU A 261 -0.30 -4.37 3.85
C GLU A 261 -0.52 -4.70 5.34
N ILE A 262 -0.54 -3.68 6.19
CA ILE A 262 -0.82 -3.82 7.63
C ILE A 262 -2.28 -4.23 7.90
N ALA A 263 -3.22 -3.79 7.07
CA ALA A 263 -4.64 -4.11 7.20
C ALA A 263 -5.04 -5.42 6.49
N LEU A 264 -4.15 -5.98 5.67
CA LEU A 264 -4.33 -7.27 4.99
C LEU A 264 -4.13 -8.43 5.96
N THR A 265 -5.04 -8.55 6.93
CA THR A 265 -5.02 -9.61 7.92
C THR A 265 -5.66 -10.89 7.40
N TYR A 266 -5.36 -12.02 8.04
CA TYR A 266 -6.02 -13.29 7.75
C TYR A 266 -7.56 -13.16 7.80
N GLN A 267 -8.09 -12.46 8.82
CA GLN A 267 -9.54 -12.25 8.97
C GLN A 267 -10.15 -11.49 7.79
N THR A 268 -9.47 -10.43 7.31
CA THR A 268 -9.93 -9.66 6.14
C THR A 268 -9.98 -10.54 4.90
N VAL A 269 -8.93 -11.31 4.63
CA VAL A 269 -8.87 -12.22 3.49
C VAL A 269 -9.96 -13.29 3.57
N MET A 270 -10.16 -13.87 4.76
CA MET A 270 -11.15 -14.93 4.96
C MET A 270 -12.58 -14.46 4.74
N ARG A 271 -12.92 -13.18 5.01
CA ARG A 271 -14.25 -12.62 4.69
C ARG A 271 -14.56 -12.69 3.20
N PHE A 272 -13.60 -12.38 2.34
CA PHE A 272 -13.73 -12.51 0.89
C PHE A 272 -13.78 -13.98 0.46
N TYR A 273 -12.96 -14.82 1.07
CA TYR A 273 -12.93 -16.26 0.78
C TYR A 273 -14.25 -16.93 1.10
N HIS A 274 -14.90 -16.56 2.21
CA HIS A 274 -16.23 -17.05 2.59
C HIS A 274 -17.30 -16.77 1.54
N ARG A 275 -17.19 -15.65 0.83
CA ARG A 275 -18.18 -15.25 -0.16
C ARG A 275 -17.87 -15.79 -1.56
N PHE A 276 -16.61 -15.78 -1.97
CA PHE A 276 -16.20 -16.01 -3.36
C PHE A 276 -15.42 -17.33 -3.55
N GLY A 277 -15.09 -18.03 -2.46
CA GLY A 277 -14.37 -19.31 -2.51
C GLY A 277 -13.02 -19.20 -3.23
N ASP A 278 -12.69 -20.20 -4.03
CA ASP A 278 -11.42 -20.28 -4.78
C ASP A 278 -11.29 -19.26 -5.93
N ARG A 279 -12.33 -18.47 -6.20
CA ARG A 279 -12.28 -17.38 -7.17
C ARG A 279 -11.64 -16.10 -6.60
N VAL A 280 -11.17 -16.13 -5.34
CA VAL A 280 -10.35 -15.09 -4.70
C VAL A 280 -8.89 -15.48 -4.71
N SER A 281 -8.03 -14.52 -4.94
CA SER A 281 -6.59 -14.66 -4.73
C SER A 281 -6.02 -13.47 -3.97
N ILE A 282 -4.83 -13.67 -3.40
CA ILE A 282 -4.10 -12.63 -2.68
C ILE A 282 -2.73 -12.39 -3.30
N MET A 283 -2.30 -11.14 -3.23
CA MET A 283 -0.94 -10.72 -3.54
C MET A 283 -0.35 -10.01 -2.31
N ASN A 284 0.80 -10.44 -1.83
CA ASN A 284 1.52 -9.77 -0.74
C ASN A 284 3.03 -10.00 -0.84
N SER A 285 3.80 -9.31 0.00
CA SER A 285 5.27 -9.38 0.01
C SER A 285 5.79 -10.74 0.52
N LYS A 286 4.98 -11.48 1.30
CA LYS A 286 5.34 -12.78 1.91
C LYS A 286 5.23 -13.97 0.95
N LEU A 287 4.57 -13.80 -0.21
CA LEU A 287 4.43 -14.86 -1.21
C LEU A 287 5.77 -15.19 -1.86
N SER A 288 6.05 -16.48 -2.02
CA SER A 288 7.17 -16.95 -2.82
C SER A 288 7.01 -16.56 -4.31
N PRO A 289 8.10 -16.48 -5.07
CA PRO A 289 8.01 -16.21 -6.52
C PRO A 289 7.09 -17.19 -7.27
N GLY A 290 7.08 -18.46 -6.83
CA GLY A 290 6.21 -19.48 -7.40
C GLY A 290 4.72 -19.26 -7.14
N GLU A 291 4.36 -18.90 -5.91
CA GLU A 291 2.97 -18.56 -5.56
C GLU A 291 2.50 -17.33 -6.33
N ARG A 292 3.31 -16.27 -6.41
CA ARG A 292 2.97 -15.08 -7.21
C ARG A 292 2.72 -15.42 -8.67
N SER A 293 3.62 -16.22 -9.29
CA SER A 293 3.50 -16.65 -10.68
C SER A 293 2.21 -17.43 -10.91
N ASP A 294 1.88 -18.37 -10.02
CA ASP A 294 0.67 -19.17 -10.12
C ASP A 294 -0.62 -18.30 -10.02
N GLN A 295 -0.65 -17.33 -9.09
CA GLN A 295 -1.83 -16.46 -8.94
C GLN A 295 -2.00 -15.51 -10.13
N PHE A 296 -0.90 -14.99 -10.71
CA PHE A 296 -0.97 -14.17 -11.92
C PHE A 296 -1.48 -14.96 -13.13
N GLU A 297 -1.06 -16.19 -13.25
CA GLU A 297 -1.54 -17.05 -14.35
C GLU A 297 -3.01 -17.40 -14.21
N ARG A 298 -3.49 -17.68 -12.98
CA ARG A 298 -4.90 -17.85 -12.68
C ARG A 298 -5.71 -16.61 -13.05
N ALA A 299 -5.19 -15.42 -12.72
CA ALA A 299 -5.81 -14.15 -13.08
C ALA A 299 -5.93 -13.99 -14.60
N LYS A 300 -4.83 -14.26 -15.34
CA LYS A 300 -4.78 -14.17 -16.81
C LYS A 300 -5.74 -15.15 -17.49
N LYS A 301 -5.92 -16.34 -16.92
CA LYS A 301 -6.85 -17.37 -17.44
C LYS A 301 -8.32 -17.14 -17.03
N GLY A 302 -8.62 -16.14 -16.22
CA GLY A 302 -9.98 -15.90 -15.72
C GLY A 302 -10.45 -16.93 -14.69
N GLU A 303 -9.52 -17.63 -14.04
CA GLU A 303 -9.83 -18.62 -12.98
C GLU A 303 -10.16 -17.94 -11.64
N ILE A 304 -9.88 -16.64 -11.50
CA ILE A 304 -10.21 -15.82 -10.34
C ILE A 304 -10.97 -14.56 -10.75
N ASP A 305 -11.88 -14.13 -9.90
CA ASP A 305 -12.67 -12.91 -10.08
C ASP A 305 -12.10 -11.74 -9.25
N VAL A 306 -11.38 -12.05 -8.17
CA VAL A 306 -10.92 -11.05 -7.21
C VAL A 306 -9.45 -11.24 -6.88
N MET A 307 -8.67 -10.17 -7.05
CA MET A 307 -7.30 -10.09 -6.53
C MET A 307 -7.25 -9.08 -5.38
N ILE A 308 -6.83 -9.53 -4.21
CA ILE A 308 -6.68 -8.68 -3.03
C ILE A 308 -5.20 -8.50 -2.72
N GLY A 309 -4.76 -7.30 -2.42
CA GLY A 309 -3.37 -7.06 -2.03
C GLY A 309 -3.02 -5.61 -1.82
N PRO A 310 -1.74 -5.34 -1.49
CA PRO A 310 -1.23 -3.98 -1.39
C PRO A 310 -1.10 -3.35 -2.79
N ARG A 311 -0.51 -2.17 -2.85
CA ARG A 311 -0.29 -1.39 -4.07
C ARG A 311 0.14 -2.22 -5.30
N SER A 312 0.97 -3.26 -5.13
CA SER A 312 1.43 -4.11 -6.24
C SER A 312 0.33 -4.95 -6.89
N ALA A 313 -0.77 -5.23 -6.18
CA ALA A 313 -1.91 -5.95 -6.75
C ALA A 313 -2.61 -5.15 -7.87
N LEU A 314 -2.38 -3.84 -7.92
CA LEU A 314 -2.86 -2.98 -9.00
C LEU A 314 -2.43 -3.49 -10.40
N PHE A 315 -1.34 -4.22 -10.50
CA PHE A 315 -0.80 -4.72 -11.78
C PHE A 315 -1.18 -6.18 -12.08
N THR A 316 -2.26 -6.69 -11.50
CA THR A 316 -2.80 -8.02 -11.82
C THR A 316 -3.31 -8.06 -13.27
N PRO A 317 -2.92 -9.05 -14.10
CA PRO A 317 -3.24 -9.10 -15.52
C PRO A 317 -4.67 -9.64 -15.76
N PHE A 318 -5.67 -8.89 -15.32
CA PHE A 318 -7.07 -9.17 -15.60
C PHE A 318 -7.44 -8.69 -16.99
N SER A 319 -8.07 -9.57 -17.77
CA SER A 319 -8.49 -9.29 -19.15
C SER A 319 -9.81 -8.52 -19.23
N ASN A 320 -10.68 -8.67 -18.24
CA ASN A 320 -11.99 -8.02 -18.19
C ASN A 320 -12.24 -7.33 -16.85
N LEU A 321 -11.48 -6.24 -16.61
CA LEU A 321 -11.53 -5.51 -15.35
C LEU A 321 -12.82 -4.70 -15.23
N GLY A 322 -13.54 -4.85 -14.11
CA GLY A 322 -14.77 -4.11 -13.79
C GLY A 322 -14.54 -3.04 -12.74
N TYR A 323 -13.97 -3.41 -11.60
CA TYR A 323 -13.71 -2.47 -10.51
C TYR A 323 -12.27 -2.52 -10.02
N ILE A 324 -11.75 -1.34 -9.64
CA ILE A 324 -10.54 -1.19 -8.84
C ILE A 324 -10.96 -0.50 -7.53
N ILE A 325 -10.94 -1.25 -6.44
CA ILE A 325 -11.35 -0.78 -5.12
C ILE A 325 -10.08 -0.47 -4.32
N ILE A 326 -10.00 0.70 -3.71
CA ILE A 326 -8.90 1.12 -2.83
C ILE A 326 -9.48 1.39 -1.45
N ASP A 327 -9.29 0.45 -0.54
CA ASP A 327 -9.72 0.62 0.85
C ASP A 327 -8.69 1.43 1.64
N GLU A 328 -9.17 2.24 2.60
CA GLU A 328 -8.35 3.20 3.35
C GLU A 328 -7.47 4.05 2.40
N GLU A 329 -8.08 4.67 1.39
CA GLU A 329 -7.40 5.34 0.26
C GLU A 329 -6.43 6.46 0.69
N HIS A 330 -6.64 7.01 1.89
CA HIS A 330 -5.81 8.04 2.51
C HIS A 330 -4.44 7.54 2.99
N GLU A 331 -4.20 6.22 2.95
CA GLU A 331 -2.96 5.65 3.46
C GLU A 331 -1.73 6.02 2.60
N GLY A 332 -0.74 6.61 3.24
CA GLY A 332 0.49 7.04 2.57
C GLY A 332 1.29 5.90 1.92
N THR A 333 1.01 4.63 2.27
CA THR A 333 1.64 3.45 1.66
C THR A 333 1.23 3.23 0.20
N TYR A 334 0.18 3.90 -0.26
CA TYR A 334 -0.21 3.90 -1.68
C TYR A 334 0.71 4.75 -2.56
N LYS A 335 1.53 5.63 -2.00
CA LYS A 335 2.62 6.31 -2.71
C LYS A 335 3.86 5.42 -2.76
N SER A 336 4.51 5.32 -3.93
CA SER A 336 5.75 4.57 -4.09
C SER A 336 6.95 5.34 -3.54
N GLU A 337 7.78 4.68 -2.74
CA GLU A 337 9.07 5.23 -2.28
C GLU A 337 10.20 5.00 -3.29
N THR A 338 9.99 4.10 -4.25
CA THR A 338 10.95 3.79 -5.32
C THR A 338 10.51 4.40 -6.66
N ILE A 339 11.48 4.63 -7.54
CA ILE A 339 11.25 5.20 -8.87
C ILE A 339 10.59 4.13 -9.79
N PRO A 340 9.54 4.53 -10.52
CA PRO A 340 8.81 5.81 -10.48
C PRO A 340 8.00 5.96 -9.18
N ARG A 341 8.01 7.17 -8.59
CA ARG A 341 7.31 7.48 -7.33
C ARG A 341 5.82 7.72 -7.57
N TYR A 342 5.13 6.72 -8.13
CA TYR A 342 3.72 6.81 -8.48
C TYR A 342 2.82 6.73 -7.24
N HIS A 343 1.61 7.27 -7.35
CA HIS A 343 0.54 7.06 -6.40
C HIS A 343 -0.46 6.04 -6.95
N ALA A 344 -0.86 5.05 -6.14
CA ALA A 344 -1.75 3.97 -6.57
C ALA A 344 -3.12 4.48 -7.02
N ARG A 345 -3.69 5.53 -6.39
CA ARG A 345 -4.96 6.15 -6.75
C ARG A 345 -4.93 6.67 -8.20
N GLU A 346 -3.96 7.52 -8.53
CA GLU A 346 -3.84 8.12 -9.88
C GLU A 346 -3.56 7.05 -10.93
N THR A 347 -2.71 6.07 -10.58
CA THR A 347 -2.39 4.94 -11.47
C THR A 347 -3.60 4.01 -11.67
N ALA A 348 -4.42 3.83 -10.63
CA ALA A 348 -5.67 3.07 -10.72
C ALA A 348 -6.70 3.76 -11.62
N ILE A 349 -6.83 5.09 -11.50
CA ILE A 349 -7.73 5.90 -12.34
C ILE A 349 -7.31 5.79 -13.81
N GLU A 350 -6.01 5.92 -14.09
CA GLU A 350 -5.51 5.77 -15.47
C GLU A 350 -5.70 4.35 -15.99
N ARG A 351 -5.39 3.33 -15.19
CA ARG A 351 -5.62 1.93 -15.57
C ARG A 351 -7.10 1.65 -15.82
N ALA A 352 -7.99 2.17 -14.98
CA ALA A 352 -9.44 2.03 -15.13
C ALA A 352 -9.91 2.71 -16.43
N ARG A 353 -9.40 3.90 -16.74
CA ARG A 353 -9.68 4.59 -18.01
C ARG A 353 -9.28 3.76 -19.22
N MET A 354 -8.09 3.11 -19.19
CA MET A 354 -7.61 2.25 -20.26
C MET A 354 -8.43 0.97 -20.43
N SER A 355 -8.95 0.40 -19.33
CA SER A 355 -9.68 -0.88 -19.32
C SER A 355 -11.21 -0.73 -19.32
N GLY A 356 -11.74 0.48 -19.23
CA GLY A 356 -13.17 0.75 -19.09
C GLY A 356 -13.76 0.30 -17.75
N ALA A 357 -12.94 0.22 -16.70
CA ALA A 357 -13.33 -0.09 -15.33
C ALA A 357 -13.70 1.18 -14.54
N THR A 358 -14.26 1.01 -13.33
CA THR A 358 -14.56 2.09 -12.40
C THR A 358 -13.71 1.97 -11.14
N VAL A 359 -13.17 3.11 -10.66
CA VAL A 359 -12.40 3.18 -9.41
C VAL A 359 -13.31 3.52 -8.25
N ILE A 360 -13.15 2.79 -7.15
CA ILE A 360 -13.88 3.00 -5.91
C ILE A 360 -12.87 3.25 -4.80
N LEU A 361 -12.93 4.44 -4.22
CA LEU A 361 -12.07 4.89 -3.12
C LEU A 361 -12.89 4.82 -1.84
N GLY A 362 -12.40 4.14 -0.81
CA GLY A 362 -13.11 4.04 0.45
C GLY A 362 -12.28 4.52 1.63
N SER A 363 -12.86 5.36 2.47
CA SER A 363 -12.22 5.83 3.70
C SER A 363 -13.23 6.33 4.72
N ALA A 364 -12.85 6.25 6.01
CA ALA A 364 -13.55 6.96 7.07
C ALA A 364 -13.04 8.40 7.21
N THR A 365 -11.82 8.62 6.80
CA THR A 365 -11.10 9.90 6.83
C THR A 365 -10.42 10.11 5.48
N PRO A 366 -11.17 10.43 4.42
CA PRO A 366 -10.62 10.57 3.07
C PRO A 366 -9.40 11.49 3.04
N SER A 367 -8.52 11.29 2.05
CA SER A 367 -7.46 12.28 1.79
C SER A 367 -8.08 13.58 1.33
N ILE A 368 -7.43 14.71 1.67
CA ILE A 368 -7.89 16.03 1.24
C ILE A 368 -7.96 16.11 -0.29
N GLU A 369 -7.04 15.44 -0.98
CA GLU A 369 -7.01 15.35 -2.45
C GLU A 369 -8.27 14.68 -3.01
N SER A 370 -8.62 13.49 -2.51
CA SER A 370 -9.80 12.75 -2.98
C SER A 370 -11.10 13.50 -2.67
N PHE A 371 -11.19 14.09 -1.49
CA PHE A 371 -12.38 14.83 -1.08
C PHE A 371 -12.53 16.14 -1.86
N TYR A 372 -11.42 16.82 -2.16
CA TYR A 372 -11.40 18.01 -3.02
C TYR A 372 -11.92 17.72 -4.43
N HIS A 373 -11.47 16.63 -5.05
CA HIS A 373 -12.00 16.19 -6.35
C HIS A 373 -13.47 15.79 -6.29
N ALA A 374 -13.91 15.18 -5.17
CA ALA A 374 -15.31 14.86 -4.97
C ALA A 374 -16.18 16.12 -4.80
N LYS A 375 -15.72 17.13 -4.07
CA LYS A 375 -16.40 18.44 -3.94
C LYS A 375 -16.47 19.21 -5.24
N LYS A 376 -15.47 19.06 -6.12
CA LYS A 376 -15.48 19.65 -7.48
C LYS A 376 -16.39 18.91 -8.47
N GLY A 377 -16.86 17.71 -8.14
CA GLY A 377 -17.66 16.87 -9.03
C GLY A 377 -16.83 16.03 -10.02
N ASP A 378 -15.49 15.99 -9.85
CA ASP A 378 -14.61 15.09 -10.62
C ASP A 378 -14.81 13.64 -10.17
N TYR A 379 -15.13 13.41 -8.87
CA TYR A 379 -15.48 12.13 -8.30
C TYR A 379 -16.93 12.16 -7.81
N LEU A 380 -17.59 10.98 -7.84
CA LEU A 380 -18.90 10.79 -7.23
C LEU A 380 -18.73 10.61 -5.72
N LEU A 381 -19.24 11.54 -4.92
CA LEU A 381 -19.22 11.45 -3.46
C LEU A 381 -20.41 10.66 -2.93
N LEU A 382 -20.15 9.60 -2.18
CA LEU A 382 -21.15 8.75 -1.55
C LEU A 382 -20.88 8.68 -0.03
N SER A 383 -21.87 8.98 0.79
CA SER A 383 -21.72 9.06 2.24
C SER A 383 -22.39 7.89 2.96
N MET A 384 -21.71 7.35 3.98
CA MET A 384 -22.19 6.32 4.90
C MET A 384 -21.93 6.78 6.34
N ASP A 385 -22.79 7.64 6.83
CA ASP A 385 -22.65 8.40 8.08
C ASP A 385 -23.06 7.65 9.35
N LYS A 386 -23.62 6.44 9.23
CA LYS A 386 -24.09 5.62 10.36
C LYS A 386 -23.31 4.29 10.45
N ARG A 387 -23.06 3.85 11.69
CA ARG A 387 -22.57 2.50 11.97
C ARG A 387 -23.66 1.46 11.70
N VAL A 388 -23.29 0.27 11.21
CA VAL A 388 -24.24 -0.84 10.91
C VAL A 388 -25.10 -1.21 12.12
N LYS A 389 -24.55 -1.18 13.34
CA LYS A 389 -25.27 -1.52 14.59
C LYS A 389 -25.88 -0.30 15.31
N GLU A 390 -25.95 0.85 14.65
CA GLU A 390 -26.48 2.13 15.21
C GLU A 390 -25.87 2.54 16.56
N LYS A 391 -24.69 2.01 16.91
CA LYS A 391 -23.99 2.35 18.15
C LYS A 391 -23.42 3.77 18.06
N PRO A 392 -23.50 4.54 19.17
CA PRO A 392 -22.90 5.86 19.19
C PRO A 392 -21.39 5.80 18.99
N LEU A 393 -20.83 6.88 18.49
CA LEU A 393 -19.39 7.08 18.45
C LEU A 393 -18.84 7.18 19.88
N PRO A 394 -17.58 6.79 20.15
CA PRO A 394 -17.00 6.90 21.48
C PRO A 394 -16.89 8.36 21.91
N GLU A 395 -17.07 8.60 23.21
CA GLU A 395 -16.86 9.92 23.80
C GLU A 395 -15.36 10.25 23.80
N CYS A 396 -15.00 11.45 23.31
CA CYS A 396 -13.62 11.91 23.24
C CYS A 396 -13.39 13.10 24.17
N GLU A 397 -12.44 12.97 25.09
CA GLU A 397 -11.97 14.02 25.98
C GLU A 397 -10.61 14.53 25.52
N ILE A 398 -10.42 15.85 25.43
CA ILE A 398 -9.10 16.46 25.22
C ILE A 398 -8.56 16.86 26.58
N VAL A 399 -7.34 16.42 26.87
CA VAL A 399 -6.60 16.81 28.07
C VAL A 399 -5.45 17.74 27.68
N ASP A 400 -5.49 18.93 28.25
CA ASP A 400 -4.43 19.94 28.10
C ASP A 400 -3.22 19.61 28.99
N LEU A 401 -2.15 19.14 28.38
CA LEU A 401 -0.90 18.81 29.08
C LEU A 401 -0.20 20.04 29.71
N ARG A 402 -0.55 21.26 29.31
CA ARG A 402 -0.06 22.50 29.93
C ARG A 402 -0.65 22.67 31.33
N GLU A 403 -1.92 22.33 31.51
CA GLU A 403 -2.58 22.36 32.81
C GLU A 403 -2.09 21.24 33.75
N GLU A 404 -1.78 20.06 33.19
CA GLU A 404 -1.12 18.98 33.94
C GLU A 404 0.24 19.43 34.48
N LEU A 405 1.05 20.12 33.65
CA LEU A 405 2.35 20.66 34.05
C LEU A 405 2.19 21.72 35.17
N LYS A 406 1.20 22.63 35.09
CA LYS A 406 0.90 23.60 36.13
C LYS A 406 0.49 22.93 37.44
N ALA A 407 -0.27 21.83 37.37
CA ALA A 407 -0.63 20.99 38.51
C ALA A 407 0.51 20.10 39.03
N ARG A 408 1.75 20.29 38.53
CA ARG A 408 2.97 19.51 38.84
C ARG A 408 2.89 18.03 38.50
N ASN A 409 2.01 17.65 37.55
CA ASN A 409 2.05 16.32 36.96
C ASN A 409 3.08 16.30 35.83
N PHE A 410 4.21 15.62 36.07
CA PHE A 410 5.30 15.44 35.10
C PHE A 410 5.25 14.07 34.41
N SER A 411 4.27 13.21 34.77
CA SER A 411 4.06 11.92 34.11
C SER A 411 3.63 12.11 32.66
N ILE A 412 3.86 11.09 31.83
CA ILE A 412 3.33 11.04 30.45
C ILE A 412 1.82 10.74 30.46
N LEU A 413 1.29 10.19 31.55
CA LEU A 413 -0.11 9.96 31.76
C LEU A 413 -0.71 11.15 32.52
N SER A 414 -1.75 11.77 31.96
CA SER A 414 -2.54 12.75 32.65
C SER A 414 -3.30 12.09 33.81
N ARG A 415 -3.74 12.90 34.80
CA ARG A 415 -4.53 12.42 35.93
C ARG A 415 -5.83 11.77 35.48
N SER A 416 -6.53 12.36 34.50
CA SER A 416 -7.75 11.79 33.93
C SER A 416 -7.48 10.42 33.27
N LEU A 417 -6.43 10.31 32.45
CA LEU A 417 -6.09 9.04 31.80
C LEU A 417 -5.69 7.97 32.81
N HIS A 418 -4.89 8.33 33.84
CA HIS A 418 -4.45 7.41 34.88
C HIS A 418 -5.66 6.83 35.64
N GLU A 419 -6.58 7.69 36.08
CA GLU A 419 -7.80 7.27 36.78
C GLU A 419 -8.68 6.37 35.93
N LYS A 420 -8.88 6.71 34.65
CA LYS A 420 -9.67 5.88 33.74
C LYS A 420 -9.02 4.54 33.43
N ILE A 421 -7.69 4.44 33.34
CA ILE A 421 -6.98 3.15 33.22
C ILE A 421 -7.26 2.29 34.46
N GLU A 422 -7.12 2.84 35.68
CA GLU A 422 -7.38 2.11 36.91
C GLU A 422 -8.81 1.58 36.97
N GLN A 423 -9.79 2.40 36.60
CA GLN A 423 -11.22 2.01 36.54
C GLN A 423 -11.44 0.85 35.55
N ARG A 424 -10.79 0.85 34.37
CA ARG A 424 -10.92 -0.21 33.37
C ARG A 424 -10.27 -1.51 33.83
N LEU A 425 -9.10 -1.45 34.46
CA LEU A 425 -8.42 -2.62 35.04
C LEU A 425 -9.28 -3.28 36.14
N LEU A 426 -9.91 -2.49 37.00
CA LEU A 426 -10.85 -2.99 38.02
C LEU A 426 -12.06 -3.70 37.41
N ARG A 427 -12.55 -3.23 36.25
CA ARG A 427 -13.68 -3.82 35.52
C ARG A 427 -13.25 -4.98 34.60
N LYS A 428 -11.97 -5.34 34.55
CA LYS A 428 -11.39 -6.33 33.64
C LYS A 428 -11.63 -5.98 32.15
N GLU A 429 -11.61 -4.70 31.84
CA GLU A 429 -11.71 -4.16 30.50
C GLU A 429 -10.30 -3.86 29.96
N GLN A 430 -10.17 -3.86 28.63
CA GLN A 430 -8.88 -3.66 27.99
C GLN A 430 -8.67 -2.18 27.62
N VAL A 431 -7.41 -1.76 27.65
CA VAL A 431 -6.96 -0.41 27.35
C VAL A 431 -5.96 -0.42 26.19
N MET A 432 -6.05 0.53 25.27
CA MET A 432 -5.03 0.78 24.25
C MET A 432 -4.37 2.14 24.50
N LEU A 433 -3.03 2.15 24.56
CA LEU A 433 -2.23 3.37 24.67
C LEU A 433 -1.48 3.61 23.36
N PHE A 434 -1.88 4.65 22.66
CA PHE A 434 -1.35 5.00 21.36
C PHE A 434 -0.34 6.13 21.44
N ILE A 435 0.79 5.97 20.77
CA ILE A 435 1.77 7.03 20.54
C ILE A 435 2.22 7.03 19.07
N ASN A 436 2.17 8.18 18.42
CA ASN A 436 2.71 8.28 17.06
C ASN A 436 4.21 8.55 17.10
N ARG A 437 5.02 7.55 16.71
CA ARG A 437 6.51 7.63 16.70
C ARG A 437 7.08 7.49 15.28
N ARG A 438 6.43 7.90 14.22
CA ARG A 438 7.09 7.94 12.92
C ARG A 438 8.02 9.15 12.82
N GLY A 439 9.32 8.89 12.74
CA GLY A 439 10.41 9.86 12.74
C GLY A 439 10.84 10.27 14.15
N MET A 440 12.13 10.51 14.35
CA MET A 440 12.58 11.24 15.55
C MET A 440 11.92 12.63 15.49
N ALA A 441 11.05 12.93 16.45
CA ALA A 441 10.44 14.25 16.54
C ALA A 441 11.54 15.27 16.82
N GLY A 442 12.15 15.76 15.74
CA GLY A 442 13.20 16.78 15.79
C GLY A 442 12.64 18.18 16.04
N PHE A 443 11.30 18.32 16.13
CA PHE A 443 10.70 19.62 16.40
C PHE A 443 10.90 20.05 17.86
N VAL A 444 10.94 21.34 18.07
CA VAL A 444 11.11 21.96 19.38
C VAL A 444 9.84 22.68 19.77
N SER A 445 9.27 22.28 20.91
CA SER A 445 8.05 22.89 21.47
C SER A 445 8.19 23.23 22.93
N CYS A 446 7.43 24.22 23.36
CA CYS A 446 7.32 24.62 24.75
C CYS A 446 6.21 23.86 25.45
N ARG A 447 6.55 23.09 26.49
CA ARG A 447 5.57 22.34 27.28
C ARG A 447 4.69 23.23 28.17
N ALA A 448 5.13 24.47 28.44
CA ALA A 448 4.38 25.40 29.29
C ALA A 448 3.25 26.12 28.54
N CYS A 449 3.44 26.45 27.25
CA CYS A 449 2.45 27.21 26.48
C CYS A 449 2.07 26.60 25.13
N GLY A 450 2.66 25.46 24.76
CA GLY A 450 2.39 24.80 23.48
C GLY A 450 3.10 25.43 22.26
N HIS A 451 3.83 26.56 22.44
CA HIS A 451 4.51 27.23 21.31
C HIS A 451 5.49 26.29 20.59
N VAL A 452 5.42 26.25 19.29
CA VAL A 452 6.32 25.44 18.42
C VAL A 452 7.16 26.36 17.55
N MET A 453 8.44 26.02 17.42
CA MET A 453 9.35 26.75 16.55
C MET A 453 9.03 26.44 15.09
N LYS A 454 8.46 27.42 14.37
CA LYS A 454 8.05 27.28 12.95
C LYS A 454 8.91 28.12 12.02
N CYS A 455 8.99 27.69 10.77
CA CYS A 455 9.62 28.46 9.69
C CYS A 455 8.75 29.67 9.31
N PRO A 456 9.31 30.90 9.28
CA PRO A 456 8.54 32.10 8.94
C PRO A 456 8.09 32.14 7.45
N HIS A 457 8.69 31.34 6.59
CA HIS A 457 8.40 31.32 5.14
C HIS A 457 7.47 30.18 4.73
N CYS A 458 7.55 29.03 5.42
CA CYS A 458 6.83 27.81 5.02
C CYS A 458 5.77 27.38 6.03
N ASP A 459 5.69 27.99 7.21
CA ASP A 459 4.83 27.67 8.35
C ASP A 459 4.90 26.21 8.84
N VAL A 460 5.92 25.44 8.41
CA VAL A 460 6.20 24.11 8.94
C VAL A 460 7.12 24.19 10.14
N SER A 461 7.11 23.17 11.02
CA SER A 461 7.99 23.09 12.17
C SER A 461 9.46 23.04 11.77
N LEU A 462 10.33 23.72 12.51
CA LEU A 462 11.77 23.63 12.36
C LEU A 462 12.31 22.37 13.04
N HIS A 463 13.27 21.71 12.40
CA HIS A 463 13.97 20.55 12.93
C HIS A 463 15.23 20.94 13.69
N ALA A 464 15.42 20.37 14.89
CA ALA A 464 16.64 20.50 15.67
C ALA A 464 17.73 19.56 15.12
N HIS A 465 18.89 20.12 14.82
CA HIS A 465 20.08 19.41 14.37
C HIS A 465 21.17 19.36 15.45
N ASN A 466 22.07 18.39 15.35
CA ASN A 466 23.14 18.17 16.31
C ASN A 466 24.18 19.36 16.35
N ASN A 467 24.17 20.22 15.33
CA ASN A 467 24.98 21.42 15.26
C ASN A 467 24.44 22.61 16.08
N GLY A 468 23.36 22.39 16.85
CA GLY A 468 22.72 23.44 17.65
C GLY A 468 21.83 24.39 16.87
N LYS A 469 21.47 24.06 15.62
CA LYS A 469 20.57 24.84 14.78
C LYS A 469 19.19 24.20 14.65
N LEU A 470 18.19 25.05 14.38
CA LEU A 470 16.86 24.68 13.94
C LEU A 470 16.75 24.98 12.44
N ILE A 471 16.39 23.99 11.60
CA ILE A 471 16.45 24.11 10.15
C ILE A 471 15.08 23.76 9.53
N CYS A 472 14.68 24.54 8.52
CA CYS A 472 13.55 24.23 7.66
C CYS A 472 14.01 23.40 6.46
N HIS A 473 13.49 22.18 6.30
CA HIS A 473 13.86 21.31 5.18
C HIS A 473 13.14 21.64 3.85
N TYR A 474 12.24 22.63 3.84
CA TYR A 474 11.67 23.14 2.58
C TYR A 474 12.52 24.25 1.96
N CYS A 475 12.80 25.30 2.72
CA CYS A 475 13.47 26.48 2.17
C CYS A 475 14.92 26.66 2.63
N GLY A 476 15.42 25.81 3.54
CA GLY A 476 16.76 25.94 4.09
C GLY A 476 16.91 27.04 5.16
N TYR A 477 15.82 27.68 5.60
CA TYR A 477 15.89 28.69 6.67
C TYR A 477 16.51 28.08 7.94
N GLU A 478 17.46 28.80 8.55
CA GLU A 478 18.16 28.35 9.75
C GLU A 478 18.06 29.41 10.84
N GLN A 479 17.95 28.95 12.09
CA GLN A 479 18.12 29.77 13.29
C GLN A 479 18.79 28.99 14.40
N ASN A 480 19.35 29.67 15.40
CA ASN A 480 19.92 28.99 16.56
C ASN A 480 18.90 28.34 17.45
N HIS A 481 19.27 27.21 18.07
CA HIS A 481 18.41 26.54 19.04
C HIS A 481 18.13 27.45 20.23
N VAL A 482 16.84 27.60 20.59
CA VAL A 482 16.45 28.45 21.72
C VAL A 482 16.41 27.65 23.02
N LYS A 483 16.90 28.23 24.11
CA LYS A 483 16.89 27.67 25.48
C LYS A 483 15.72 28.17 26.31
N ILE A 484 15.08 29.25 25.88
CA ILE A 484 13.95 29.93 26.53
C ILE A 484 12.91 30.14 25.48
N CYS A 485 11.65 29.84 25.83
CA CYS A 485 10.53 30.01 24.93
C CYS A 485 10.35 31.49 24.54
N PRO A 486 10.35 31.83 23.24
CA PRO A 486 10.16 33.22 22.81
C PRO A 486 8.76 33.76 23.08
N SER A 487 7.77 32.88 23.28
CA SER A 487 6.37 33.26 23.53
C SER A 487 6.07 33.50 25.01
N CYS A 488 6.55 32.63 25.93
CA CYS A 488 6.16 32.71 27.36
C CYS A 488 7.35 32.79 28.33
N GLY A 489 8.60 32.85 27.87
CA GLY A 489 9.79 32.93 28.71
C GLY A 489 10.13 31.65 29.50
N SER A 490 9.41 30.55 29.30
CA SER A 490 9.61 29.31 30.03
C SER A 490 10.90 28.57 29.58
N LYS A 491 11.55 27.88 30.51
CA LYS A 491 12.68 26.98 30.25
C LYS A 491 12.24 25.59 29.79
N TYR A 492 10.94 25.26 29.79
CA TYR A 492 10.40 23.97 29.37
C TYR A 492 10.22 23.88 27.85
N ILE A 493 11.20 24.35 27.08
CA ILE A 493 11.24 24.26 25.63
C ILE A 493 12.28 23.20 25.21
N SER A 494 11.83 22.12 24.59
CA SER A 494 12.70 21.01 24.16
C SER A 494 12.01 20.08 23.16
N GLY A 495 12.76 19.19 22.53
CA GLY A 495 12.21 18.09 21.75
C GLY A 495 11.58 17.00 22.64
N PHE A 496 10.60 16.27 22.11
CA PHE A 496 9.97 15.13 22.77
C PHE A 496 10.87 13.88 22.72
N LYS A 497 11.13 13.23 23.88
CA LYS A 497 12.11 12.13 24.00
C LYS A 497 11.53 10.78 24.46
N ALA A 498 10.22 10.61 24.59
CA ALA A 498 9.63 9.34 25.05
C ALA A 498 9.38 8.37 23.89
N GLY A 499 9.86 7.11 24.02
CA GLY A 499 9.56 6.02 23.10
C GLY A 499 8.64 4.98 23.74
N THR A 500 8.11 4.05 22.95
CA THR A 500 7.21 2.96 23.40
C THR A 500 7.79 2.14 24.55
N GLN A 501 9.09 1.86 24.55
CA GLN A 501 9.75 1.15 25.63
C GLN A 501 9.71 1.91 26.96
N LYS A 502 10.02 3.23 26.93
CA LYS A 502 9.97 4.06 28.12
C LYS A 502 8.55 4.21 28.67
N ILE A 503 7.56 4.23 27.77
CA ILE A 503 6.13 4.25 28.14
C ILE A 503 5.76 2.92 28.82
N GLU A 504 6.19 1.79 28.26
CA GLU A 504 5.97 0.47 28.85
C GLU A 504 6.53 0.37 30.27
N GLU A 505 7.77 0.83 30.46
CA GLU A 505 8.44 0.84 31.78
C GLU A 505 7.66 1.70 32.81
N LEU A 506 7.19 2.86 32.38
CA LEU A 506 6.39 3.76 33.23
C LEU A 506 5.04 3.15 33.57
N VAL A 507 4.32 2.61 32.57
CA VAL A 507 3.00 1.99 32.81
C VAL A 507 3.14 0.75 33.70
N LYS A 508 4.20 -0.06 33.56
CA LYS A 508 4.51 -1.17 34.48
C LYS A 508 4.76 -0.72 35.91
N LYS A 509 5.38 0.46 36.09
CA LYS A 509 5.64 1.04 37.41
C LYS A 509 4.36 1.54 38.06
N GLU A 510 3.49 2.21 37.28
CA GLU A 510 2.25 2.79 37.78
C GLU A 510 1.14 1.73 37.99
N PHE A 511 1.10 0.68 37.14
CA PHE A 511 0.15 -0.44 37.21
C PHE A 511 0.84 -1.80 37.30
N PRO A 512 1.49 -2.15 38.42
CA PRO A 512 2.33 -3.34 38.52
C PRO A 512 1.58 -4.66 38.40
N LYS A 513 0.25 -4.68 38.57
CA LYS A 513 -0.60 -5.87 38.42
C LYS A 513 -1.14 -6.05 36.99
N ALA A 514 -1.01 -5.07 36.13
CA ALA A 514 -1.52 -5.12 34.77
C ALA A 514 -0.60 -5.94 33.87
N ARG A 515 -1.19 -6.77 33.02
CA ARG A 515 -0.49 -7.50 31.96
C ARG A 515 -0.37 -6.58 30.73
N ILE A 516 0.86 -6.24 30.35
CA ILE A 516 1.14 -5.25 29.33
C ILE A 516 1.78 -5.92 28.12
N LEU A 517 1.25 -5.63 26.93
CA LEU A 517 1.87 -5.96 25.65
C LEU A 517 2.32 -4.68 24.93
N ARG A 518 3.47 -4.77 24.27
CA ARG A 518 3.98 -3.70 23.41
C ARG A 518 4.03 -4.17 21.97
N MET A 519 3.54 -3.30 21.07
CA MET A 519 3.50 -3.54 19.63
C MET A 519 4.08 -2.35 18.86
N ASP A 520 5.31 -2.49 18.44
CA ASP A 520 6.03 -1.54 17.61
C ASP A 520 6.90 -2.27 16.57
N PHE A 521 7.63 -1.50 15.74
CA PHE A 521 8.48 -2.07 14.71
C PHE A 521 9.54 -3.05 15.27
N ASP A 522 10.07 -2.78 16.47
CA ASP A 522 11.11 -3.61 17.07
C ASP A 522 10.55 -4.95 17.57
N THR A 523 9.35 -4.96 18.15
CA THR A 523 8.68 -6.16 18.64
C THR A 523 8.07 -7.02 17.53
N THR A 524 7.90 -6.48 16.34
CA THR A 524 7.21 -7.16 15.21
C THR A 524 8.13 -7.55 14.05
N ARG A 525 9.47 -7.55 14.26
CA ARG A 525 10.46 -7.91 13.22
C ARG A 525 10.41 -9.38 12.80
N SER A 526 10.11 -10.29 13.72
CA SER A 526 10.06 -11.71 13.39
C SER A 526 8.74 -12.09 12.71
N LYS A 527 8.82 -13.03 11.78
CA LYS A 527 7.64 -13.62 11.14
C LYS A 527 6.75 -14.20 12.26
N ASP A 528 5.48 -13.91 12.26
CA ASP A 528 4.46 -14.34 13.21
C ASP A 528 4.41 -13.61 14.57
N SER A 529 5.39 -12.75 14.93
CA SER A 529 5.31 -11.99 16.21
C SER A 529 4.14 -10.99 16.22
N TYR A 530 3.84 -10.39 15.07
CA TYR A 530 2.69 -9.51 14.89
C TYR A 530 1.36 -10.23 15.21
N GLU A 531 1.14 -11.39 14.60
CA GLU A 531 -0.08 -12.19 14.80
C GLU A 531 -0.20 -12.74 16.23
N LYS A 532 0.93 -13.13 16.84
CA LYS A 532 0.97 -13.60 18.24
C LYS A 532 0.56 -12.52 19.22
N ILE A 533 1.09 -11.28 19.10
CA ILE A 533 0.73 -10.17 19.98
C ILE A 533 -0.77 -9.86 19.87
N LEU A 534 -1.30 -9.82 18.65
CA LEU A 534 -2.70 -9.54 18.41
C LEU A 534 -3.63 -10.62 18.93
N SER A 535 -3.28 -11.89 18.71
CA SER A 535 -4.05 -13.03 19.21
C SER A 535 -4.05 -13.06 20.74
N ALA A 536 -2.91 -12.82 21.38
CA ALA A 536 -2.81 -12.76 22.84
C ALA A 536 -3.68 -11.62 23.40
N PHE A 537 -3.68 -10.44 22.76
CA PHE A 537 -4.54 -9.33 23.20
C PHE A 537 -6.02 -9.62 22.93
N ALA A 538 -6.38 -10.17 21.77
CA ALA A 538 -7.75 -10.56 21.45
C ALA A 538 -8.30 -11.63 22.43
N ASN A 539 -7.46 -12.57 22.85
CA ASN A 539 -7.79 -13.60 23.84
C ASN A 539 -7.79 -13.10 25.29
N GLN A 540 -7.64 -11.78 25.52
CA GLN A 540 -7.60 -11.17 26.85
C GLN A 540 -6.45 -11.67 27.74
N GLU A 541 -5.34 -12.11 27.13
CA GLU A 541 -4.12 -12.48 27.84
C GLU A 541 -3.34 -11.26 28.35
N ALA A 542 -3.69 -10.05 27.87
CA ALA A 542 -3.17 -8.79 28.33
C ALA A 542 -4.28 -7.75 28.54
N ASP A 543 -4.03 -6.84 29.48
CA ASP A 543 -4.96 -5.81 29.90
C ASP A 543 -4.70 -4.46 29.18
N ILE A 544 -3.41 -4.18 28.92
CA ILE A 544 -2.98 -2.94 28.26
C ILE A 544 -2.14 -3.28 27.03
N LEU A 545 -2.51 -2.71 25.87
CA LEU A 545 -1.72 -2.75 24.65
C LEU A 545 -1.12 -1.35 24.39
N ILE A 546 0.21 -1.27 24.40
CA ILE A 546 0.96 -0.05 24.08
C ILE A 546 1.52 -0.17 22.67
N GLY A 547 1.31 0.83 21.82
CA GLY A 547 1.91 0.76 20.50
C GLY A 547 1.81 2.02 19.66
N THR A 548 2.28 1.88 18.43
CA THR A 548 2.27 2.93 17.41
C THR A 548 1.08 2.74 16.45
N GLN A 549 1.10 3.33 15.27
CA GLN A 549 0.04 3.22 14.25
C GLN A 549 -0.42 1.78 13.96
N MET A 550 0.42 0.78 14.27
CA MET A 550 0.10 -0.63 14.02
C MET A 550 -1.10 -1.10 14.85
N ILE A 551 -1.30 -0.58 16.07
CA ILE A 551 -2.40 -1.01 16.95
C ILE A 551 -3.76 -0.40 16.58
N VAL A 552 -3.76 0.74 15.88
CA VAL A 552 -5.01 1.43 15.48
C VAL A 552 -5.56 0.97 14.13
N LYS A 553 -4.85 0.09 13.41
CA LYS A 553 -5.22 -0.36 12.05
C LYS A 553 -5.66 -1.82 12.04
N GLY A 554 -6.74 -2.11 11.31
CA GLY A 554 -7.10 -3.46 10.85
C GLY A 554 -7.60 -4.46 11.89
N HIS A 555 -7.74 -4.11 13.18
CA HIS A 555 -8.13 -5.05 14.23
C HIS A 555 -9.40 -4.64 14.96
N ASP A 556 -10.14 -5.64 15.39
CA ASP A 556 -11.36 -5.46 16.18
C ASP A 556 -11.17 -6.14 17.55
N PHE A 557 -11.19 -5.33 18.63
CA PHE A 557 -11.05 -5.80 20.00
C PHE A 557 -12.30 -5.38 20.80
N PRO A 558 -13.27 -6.26 20.92
CA PRO A 558 -14.57 -5.92 21.53
C PRO A 558 -14.48 -5.46 23.01
N ASN A 559 -13.43 -5.90 23.73
CA ASN A 559 -13.25 -5.56 25.15
C ASN A 559 -12.43 -4.28 25.39
N VAL A 560 -11.98 -3.60 24.32
CA VAL A 560 -11.30 -2.30 24.43
C VAL A 560 -12.34 -1.21 24.62
N THR A 561 -12.39 -0.66 25.83
CA THR A 561 -13.33 0.41 26.23
C THR A 561 -12.63 1.75 26.45
N LEU A 562 -11.30 1.79 26.56
CA LEU A 562 -10.50 3.00 26.69
C LEU A 562 -9.35 3.04 25.69
N VAL A 563 -9.22 4.15 24.98
CA VAL A 563 -8.07 4.47 24.14
C VAL A 563 -7.42 5.76 24.64
N GLY A 564 -6.15 5.70 25.01
CA GLY A 564 -5.35 6.86 25.41
C GLY A 564 -4.37 7.26 24.31
N VAL A 565 -4.51 8.46 23.75
CA VAL A 565 -3.50 9.06 22.85
C VAL A 565 -2.55 9.90 23.70
N LEU A 566 -1.30 9.46 23.81
CA LEU A 566 -0.35 9.98 24.80
C LEU A 566 0.26 11.33 24.42
N ALA A 567 0.40 11.64 23.14
CA ALA A 567 0.93 12.91 22.64
C ALA A 567 0.50 13.15 21.19
N ALA A 568 -0.61 13.81 20.98
CA ALA A 568 -1.12 14.14 19.65
C ALA A 568 -0.15 15.06 18.89
N ASP A 569 0.58 15.89 19.58
CA ASP A 569 1.56 16.85 19.06
C ASP A 569 2.68 16.20 18.23
N LEU A 570 3.01 14.94 18.49
CA LEU A 570 4.04 14.23 17.74
C LEU A 570 3.73 14.05 16.26
N SER A 571 2.46 13.93 15.91
CA SER A 571 2.02 13.90 14.51
C SER A 571 1.76 15.29 13.94
N LEU A 572 1.30 16.20 14.79
CA LEU A 572 0.92 17.56 14.41
C LEU A 572 2.09 18.41 13.96
N TYR A 573 3.28 18.19 14.53
CA TYR A 573 4.46 19.01 14.29
C TYR A 573 5.56 18.29 13.50
N VAL A 574 5.22 17.33 12.67
CA VAL A 574 6.11 16.84 11.61
C VAL A 574 6.30 17.96 10.59
N SER A 575 7.53 18.15 10.07
CA SER A 575 7.82 19.18 9.05
C SER A 575 7.27 18.77 7.67
N ASP A 576 5.95 18.71 7.59
CA ASP A 576 5.22 18.25 6.40
C ASP A 576 3.86 18.95 6.37
N TYR A 577 3.42 19.40 5.19
CA TYR A 577 2.12 20.05 5.04
C TYR A 577 0.92 19.13 5.29
N HIS A 578 1.10 17.80 5.30
CA HIS A 578 0.08 16.83 5.68
C HIS A 578 -0.02 16.59 7.20
N ALA A 579 0.78 17.29 8.02
CA ALA A 579 0.85 16.97 9.46
C ALA A 579 -0.50 17.07 10.17
N ALA A 580 -1.29 18.10 9.87
CA ALA A 580 -2.62 18.30 10.44
C ALA A 580 -3.61 17.21 9.96
N GLU A 581 -3.59 16.88 8.67
CA GLU A 581 -4.41 15.82 8.08
C GLU A 581 -4.08 14.45 8.69
N ARG A 582 -2.80 14.08 8.76
CA ARG A 582 -2.39 12.82 9.40
C ARG A 582 -2.76 12.76 10.87
N THR A 583 -2.69 13.88 11.57
CA THR A 583 -3.09 13.94 12.98
C THR A 583 -4.57 13.68 13.11
N PHE A 584 -5.41 14.37 12.34
CA PHE A 584 -6.84 14.12 12.31
C PHE A 584 -7.18 12.65 12.00
N GLN A 585 -6.58 12.10 10.95
CA GLN A 585 -6.78 10.71 10.53
C GLN A 585 -6.41 9.72 11.64
N LEU A 586 -5.25 9.90 12.26
CA LEU A 586 -4.77 9.01 13.33
C LEU A 586 -5.64 9.10 14.60
N LEU A 587 -6.05 10.31 15.00
CA LEU A 587 -6.90 10.51 16.17
C LEU A 587 -8.28 9.89 15.94
N THR A 588 -8.87 10.09 14.76
CA THR A 588 -10.17 9.51 14.39
C THR A 588 -10.11 7.99 14.27
N GLN A 589 -9.04 7.44 13.71
CA GLN A 589 -8.82 5.99 13.65
C GLN A 589 -8.66 5.38 15.05
N ALA A 590 -7.88 6.04 15.92
CA ALA A 590 -7.70 5.62 17.30
C ALA A 590 -9.04 5.66 18.07
N ALA A 591 -9.80 6.74 17.91
CA ALA A 591 -11.14 6.86 18.47
C ALA A 591 -12.06 5.72 17.99
N GLY A 592 -12.01 5.39 16.70
CA GLY A 592 -12.79 4.30 16.13
C GLY A 592 -12.46 2.90 16.69
N ARG A 593 -11.43 2.73 17.54
CA ARG A 593 -11.12 1.44 18.19
C ARG A 593 -11.85 1.24 19.51
N ALA A 594 -12.23 2.30 20.21
CA ALA A 594 -12.96 2.21 21.47
C ALA A 594 -14.43 1.82 21.24
N GLY A 595 -14.99 0.97 22.12
CA GLY A 595 -16.41 0.67 22.18
C GLY A 595 -16.98 -0.10 20.98
N ARG A 596 -16.22 -0.99 20.38
CA ARG A 596 -16.71 -1.87 19.30
C ARG A 596 -17.55 -3.04 19.82
N GLY A 597 -17.36 -3.41 21.08
CA GLY A 597 -18.15 -4.41 21.77
C GLY A 597 -19.53 -3.88 22.20
N GLU A 598 -20.09 -4.46 23.25
CA GLU A 598 -21.39 -4.03 23.81
C GLU A 598 -21.27 -2.79 24.70
N LYS A 599 -20.10 -2.58 25.29
CA LYS A 599 -19.83 -1.47 26.21
C LYS A 599 -19.47 -0.19 25.45
N PRO A 600 -19.88 0.99 25.98
CA PRO A 600 -19.47 2.27 25.39
C PRO A 600 -17.95 2.46 25.50
N GLY A 601 -17.37 3.14 24.51
CA GLY A 601 -15.95 3.46 24.48
C GLY A 601 -15.67 4.89 24.87
N GLU A 602 -14.51 5.11 25.47
CA GLU A 602 -13.97 6.44 25.78
C GLU A 602 -12.58 6.63 25.17
N VAL A 603 -12.26 7.86 24.80
CA VAL A 603 -10.97 8.23 24.21
C VAL A 603 -10.42 9.45 24.93
N ILE A 604 -9.16 9.37 25.36
CA ILE A 604 -8.45 10.50 25.96
C ILE A 604 -7.36 10.96 24.98
N ILE A 605 -7.45 12.19 24.52
CA ILE A 605 -6.46 12.82 23.63
C ILE A 605 -5.63 13.80 24.46
N GLN A 606 -4.39 13.46 24.76
CA GLN A 606 -3.44 14.31 25.45
C GLN A 606 -2.65 15.16 24.46
N THR A 607 -2.62 16.49 24.65
CA THR A 607 -1.92 17.43 23.76
C THR A 607 -1.48 18.70 24.49
N TYR A 608 -0.44 19.34 23.98
CA TYR A 608 -0.02 20.70 24.40
C TYR A 608 -0.71 21.80 23.56
N ASN A 609 -1.51 21.41 22.57
CA ASN A 609 -2.24 22.35 21.71
C ASN A 609 -3.70 21.93 21.52
N PRO A 610 -4.53 21.99 22.58
CA PRO A 610 -5.91 21.53 22.56
C PRO A 610 -6.81 22.35 21.64
N GLU A 611 -6.40 23.57 21.27
CA GLU A 611 -7.15 24.48 20.41
C GLU A 611 -6.93 24.22 18.91
N HIS A 612 -6.02 23.32 18.54
CA HIS A 612 -5.74 23.06 17.13
C HIS A 612 -6.93 22.40 16.43
N TYR A 613 -7.34 22.96 15.28
CA TYR A 613 -8.54 22.50 14.56
C TYR A 613 -8.55 20.99 14.29
N SER A 614 -7.40 20.36 13.91
CA SER A 614 -7.35 18.91 13.68
C SER A 614 -7.64 18.09 14.94
N VAL A 615 -7.30 18.59 16.13
CA VAL A 615 -7.59 17.94 17.42
C VAL A 615 -9.05 18.12 17.80
N ILE A 616 -9.58 19.34 17.65
CA ILE A 616 -11.00 19.66 17.93
C ILE A 616 -11.92 18.87 17.00
N CYS A 617 -11.65 18.89 15.69
CA CYS A 617 -12.45 18.16 14.72
C CYS A 617 -12.37 16.63 14.93
N ALA A 618 -11.20 16.10 15.34
CA ALA A 618 -11.06 14.69 15.67
C ALA A 618 -11.84 14.29 16.92
N LYS A 619 -11.87 15.15 17.97
CA LYS A 619 -12.74 14.99 19.14
C LYS A 619 -14.21 14.86 18.73
N ASN A 620 -14.67 15.75 17.87
CA ASN A 620 -16.05 15.80 17.40
C ASN A 620 -16.33 14.75 16.30
N GLN A 621 -15.28 14.11 15.78
CA GLN A 621 -15.33 13.20 14.64
C GLN A 621 -15.96 13.86 13.38
N ASP A 622 -15.76 15.17 13.24
CA ASP A 622 -16.29 16.00 12.16
C ASP A 622 -15.23 16.18 11.04
N TYR A 623 -15.32 15.31 10.03
CA TYR A 623 -14.44 15.39 8.87
C TYR A 623 -14.76 16.61 8.01
N ASN A 624 -16.02 17.01 7.88
CA ASN A 624 -16.39 18.14 7.02
C ASN A 624 -15.81 19.45 7.54
N GLN A 625 -15.93 19.72 8.84
CA GLN A 625 -15.32 20.90 9.46
C GLN A 625 -13.79 20.85 9.31
N PHE A 626 -13.17 19.67 9.54
CA PHE A 626 -11.74 19.51 9.35
C PHE A 626 -11.31 19.83 7.89
N TYR A 627 -12.06 19.36 6.89
CA TYR A 627 -11.77 19.63 5.48
C TYR A 627 -11.82 21.12 5.16
N GLU A 628 -12.84 21.85 5.61
CA GLU A 628 -12.97 23.29 5.34
C GLU A 628 -11.79 24.11 5.92
N GLU A 629 -11.35 23.79 7.14
CA GLU A 629 -10.18 24.42 7.77
C GLU A 629 -8.87 24.07 7.03
N GLU A 630 -8.67 22.80 6.71
CA GLU A 630 -7.46 22.31 6.05
C GLU A 630 -7.33 22.83 4.61
N ILE A 631 -8.42 22.83 3.85
CA ILE A 631 -8.38 23.30 2.45
C ILE A 631 -8.10 24.79 2.36
N PHE A 632 -8.64 25.57 3.31
CA PHE A 632 -8.35 27.00 3.43
C PHE A 632 -6.85 27.23 3.69
N TYR A 633 -6.27 26.48 4.64
CA TYR A 633 -4.83 26.55 4.91
C TYR A 633 -4.00 26.18 3.66
N ARG A 634 -4.35 25.08 2.98
CA ARG A 634 -3.62 24.64 1.77
C ARG A 634 -3.71 25.65 0.63
N GLN A 635 -4.85 26.30 0.47
CA GLN A 635 -5.01 27.36 -0.50
C GLN A 635 -4.13 28.57 -0.17
N ALA A 636 -4.12 29.03 1.09
CA ALA A 636 -3.32 30.16 1.53
C ALA A 636 -1.81 29.90 1.36
N MET A 637 -1.36 28.66 1.67
CA MET A 637 0.05 28.26 1.61
C MET A 637 0.47 27.64 0.28
N ARG A 638 -0.45 27.60 -0.71
CA ARG A 638 -0.22 27.03 -2.05
C ARG A 638 0.29 25.59 -1.99
N TYR A 639 -0.44 24.73 -1.27
CA TYR A 639 -0.18 23.30 -1.15
C TYR A 639 -1.19 22.46 -1.95
N PRO A 640 -0.85 21.20 -2.31
CA PRO A 640 -1.81 20.28 -2.88
C PRO A 640 -3.04 20.08 -1.96
N PRO A 641 -4.24 19.89 -2.57
CA PRO A 641 -4.53 19.68 -3.99
C PRO A 641 -4.87 20.97 -4.76
N VAL A 642 -4.93 22.13 -4.11
CA VAL A 642 -5.27 23.41 -4.77
C VAL A 642 -4.14 23.85 -5.70
N TRP A 643 -2.93 23.61 -5.28
CA TRP A 643 -1.71 23.69 -6.09
C TRP A 643 -1.11 22.29 -6.21
N HIS A 644 -0.15 22.13 -7.13
CA HIS A 644 0.66 20.92 -7.24
C HIS A 644 2.10 21.21 -6.85
N MET A 645 2.81 20.17 -6.44
CA MET A 645 4.20 20.27 -6.03
C MET A 645 5.05 19.23 -6.76
N LEU A 646 6.17 19.65 -7.33
CA LEU A 646 7.23 18.78 -7.83
C LEU A 646 8.46 18.96 -6.95
N VAL A 647 8.99 17.86 -6.45
CA VAL A 647 10.31 17.83 -5.79
C VAL A 647 11.32 17.23 -6.75
N VAL A 648 12.41 17.97 -6.94
CA VAL A 648 13.59 17.50 -7.67
C VAL A 648 14.70 17.22 -6.64
N LEU A 649 15.07 15.95 -6.50
CA LEU A 649 16.09 15.48 -5.59
C LEU A 649 17.41 15.27 -6.34
N CYS A 650 18.45 15.99 -5.97
CA CYS A 650 19.82 15.80 -6.45
C CYS A 650 20.64 15.03 -5.41
N ALA A 651 21.14 13.85 -5.78
CA ALA A 651 21.87 12.95 -4.88
C ALA A 651 23.24 12.57 -5.42
N SER A 652 24.30 12.73 -4.59
CA SER A 652 25.69 12.37 -4.93
C SER A 652 26.44 11.89 -3.71
N LYS A 653 27.53 11.17 -3.93
CA LYS A 653 28.52 10.85 -2.88
C LYS A 653 29.28 12.07 -2.39
N GLU A 654 29.40 13.10 -3.23
CA GLU A 654 30.04 14.36 -2.92
C GLU A 654 29.00 15.45 -2.71
N GLU A 655 28.99 16.07 -1.52
CA GLU A 655 28.02 17.10 -1.15
C GLU A 655 28.09 18.31 -2.09
N ALA A 656 29.30 18.74 -2.43
CA ALA A 656 29.53 19.86 -3.34
C ALA A 656 28.94 19.64 -4.73
N GLU A 657 28.99 18.40 -5.26
CA GLU A 657 28.38 18.04 -6.55
C GLU A 657 26.86 18.06 -6.48
N ALA A 658 26.26 17.49 -5.43
CA ALA A 658 24.83 17.51 -5.23
C ALA A 658 24.29 18.95 -5.14
N TYR A 659 24.98 19.82 -4.39
CA TYR A 659 24.61 21.23 -4.26
C TYR A 659 24.80 22.01 -5.57
N ALA A 660 25.95 21.82 -6.24
CA ALA A 660 26.23 22.50 -7.50
C ALA A 660 25.22 22.12 -8.60
N CYS A 661 24.82 20.84 -8.65
CA CYS A 661 23.77 20.39 -9.56
C CYS A 661 22.42 21.05 -9.24
N ALA A 662 21.98 21.02 -7.98
CA ALA A 662 20.72 21.64 -7.57
C ALA A 662 20.71 23.15 -7.83
N LYS A 663 21.81 23.84 -7.54
CA LYS A 663 21.93 25.29 -7.80
C LYS A 663 21.87 25.63 -9.29
N GLU A 664 22.57 24.85 -10.12
CA GLU A 664 22.56 25.06 -11.56
C GLU A 664 21.18 24.83 -12.17
N LEU A 665 20.46 23.81 -11.69
CA LEU A 665 19.07 23.59 -12.10
C LEU A 665 18.18 24.76 -11.69
N ALA A 666 18.35 25.28 -10.46
CA ALA A 666 17.61 26.45 -10.00
C ALA A 666 17.90 27.70 -10.88
N ASP A 667 19.18 28.04 -11.08
CA ASP A 667 19.61 29.19 -11.88
C ASP A 667 19.12 29.10 -13.35
N THR A 668 19.06 27.87 -13.89
CA THR A 668 18.57 27.63 -15.26
C THR A 668 17.06 27.79 -15.33
N MET A 669 16.31 27.24 -14.35
CA MET A 669 14.86 27.35 -14.31
C MET A 669 14.40 28.80 -14.10
N GLU A 670 15.09 29.59 -13.28
CA GLU A 670 14.81 31.02 -13.13
C GLU A 670 14.92 31.81 -14.44
N LYS A 671 15.93 31.47 -15.28
CA LYS A 671 16.13 32.15 -16.58
C LYS A 671 15.11 31.75 -17.64
N VAL A 672 14.60 30.52 -17.59
CA VAL A 672 13.65 29.99 -18.59
C VAL A 672 12.22 30.26 -18.18
N GLN A 673 11.96 30.65 -16.95
CA GLN A 673 10.64 30.80 -16.37
C GLN A 673 9.91 32.02 -16.98
N ALA A 674 8.90 31.71 -17.79
CA ALA A 674 7.96 32.73 -18.32
C ALA A 674 6.68 32.83 -17.44
N ASP A 675 6.32 31.80 -16.68
CA ASP A 675 5.07 31.78 -15.91
C ASP A 675 5.29 32.36 -14.51
N LYS A 676 4.63 33.51 -14.27
CA LYS A 676 4.67 34.22 -12.96
C LYS A 676 4.03 33.43 -11.80
N LYS A 677 3.23 32.40 -12.08
CA LYS A 677 2.61 31.55 -11.05
C LYS A 677 3.56 30.48 -10.53
N LEU A 678 4.61 30.12 -11.29
CA LEU A 678 5.56 29.12 -10.85
C LEU A 678 6.36 29.65 -9.65
N GLN A 679 6.34 28.89 -8.57
CA GLN A 679 7.17 29.14 -7.39
C GLN A 679 8.26 28.08 -7.28
N MET A 680 9.50 28.53 -7.10
CA MET A 680 10.64 27.68 -6.84
C MET A 680 11.17 27.96 -5.42
N ILE A 681 11.48 26.89 -4.68
CA ILE A 681 12.02 26.95 -3.31
C ILE A 681 13.24 26.04 -3.23
N GLY A 682 14.30 26.53 -2.64
CA GLY A 682 15.59 25.80 -2.52
C GLY A 682 16.66 26.42 -3.44
N PRO A 683 17.83 25.75 -3.59
CA PRO A 683 18.19 24.42 -3.07
C PRO A 683 18.29 24.38 -1.55
N ALA A 684 17.80 23.30 -0.95
CA ALA A 684 17.86 23.05 0.49
C ALA A 684 18.34 21.62 0.78
N ASP A 685 18.73 21.36 2.02
CA ASP A 685 18.99 19.99 2.47
C ASP A 685 17.70 19.19 2.57
N ALA A 686 17.73 17.94 2.12
CA ALA A 686 16.64 17.00 2.39
C ALA A 686 16.46 16.79 3.90
N ALA A 687 15.28 16.34 4.37
CA ALA A 687 15.01 16.06 5.79
C ALA A 687 16.05 15.08 6.40
N VAL A 688 16.54 14.16 5.59
CA VAL A 688 17.73 13.34 5.88
C VAL A 688 18.79 13.67 4.85
N ALA A 689 19.63 14.65 5.16
CA ALA A 689 20.62 15.21 4.23
C ALA A 689 21.66 14.20 3.74
N LYS A 690 21.94 13.13 4.52
CA LYS A 690 22.92 12.09 4.17
C LYS A 690 22.40 10.70 4.57
N VAL A 691 22.39 9.76 3.62
CA VAL A 691 22.02 8.34 3.85
C VAL A 691 22.99 7.45 3.08
N ASN A 692 23.62 6.48 3.74
CA ASN A 692 24.58 5.55 3.12
C ASN A 692 25.65 6.27 2.29
N ASP A 693 26.24 7.33 2.86
CA ASP A 693 27.24 8.21 2.23
C ASP A 693 26.77 8.92 0.94
N ILE A 694 25.47 9.05 0.74
CA ILE A 694 24.87 9.82 -0.33
C ILE A 694 24.26 11.09 0.25
N TYR A 695 24.73 12.24 -0.19
CA TYR A 695 24.22 13.57 0.14
C TYR A 695 23.04 13.91 -0.76
N LYS A 696 22.03 14.59 -0.18
CA LYS A 696 20.75 14.87 -0.84
C LYS A 696 20.42 16.36 -0.74
N LYS A 697 20.22 17.00 -1.88
CA LYS A 697 19.71 18.37 -1.99
C LYS A 697 18.40 18.37 -2.75
N VAL A 698 17.46 19.24 -2.37
CA VAL A 698 16.11 19.29 -2.92
C VAL A 698 15.77 20.67 -3.47
N LEU A 699 14.99 20.68 -4.55
CA LEU A 699 14.30 21.83 -5.10
C LEU A 699 12.82 21.54 -5.12
N TYR A 700 11.99 22.50 -4.74
CA TYR A 700 10.53 22.41 -4.80
C TYR A 700 10.00 23.37 -5.84
N PHE A 701 9.16 22.87 -6.72
CA PHE A 701 8.40 23.65 -7.69
C PHE A 701 6.92 23.54 -7.37
N LYS A 702 6.21 24.67 -7.26
CA LYS A 702 4.77 24.71 -7.01
C LYS A 702 4.07 25.44 -8.15
N HIS A 703 2.96 24.86 -8.66
CA HIS A 703 2.14 25.46 -9.70
C HIS A 703 0.70 24.95 -9.61
N PRO A 704 -0.33 25.78 -9.94
CA PRO A 704 -1.73 25.32 -9.96
C PRO A 704 -2.04 24.32 -11.08
N ASP A 705 -1.25 24.28 -12.14
CA ASP A 705 -1.38 23.35 -13.26
C ASP A 705 -0.29 22.28 -13.20
N TYR A 706 -0.73 21.02 -13.05
CA TYR A 706 0.14 19.84 -13.02
C TYR A 706 0.96 19.67 -14.32
N GLY A 707 0.39 20.03 -15.46
CA GLY A 707 1.06 19.95 -16.77
C GLY A 707 2.32 20.80 -16.85
N VAL A 708 2.32 21.98 -16.20
CA VAL A 708 3.52 22.84 -16.12
C VAL A 708 4.65 22.14 -15.33
N LEU A 709 4.32 21.44 -14.26
CA LEU A 709 5.32 20.68 -13.50
C LEU A 709 5.89 19.50 -14.29
N ILE A 710 5.09 18.86 -15.15
CA ILE A 710 5.60 17.85 -16.11
C ILE A 710 6.60 18.49 -17.08
N GLN A 711 6.29 19.65 -17.63
CA GLN A 711 7.22 20.36 -18.53
C GLN A 711 8.54 20.73 -17.83
N ILE A 712 8.48 21.12 -16.54
CA ILE A 712 9.68 21.36 -15.74
C ILE A 712 10.48 20.07 -15.57
N LYS A 713 9.83 18.97 -15.26
CA LYS A 713 10.49 17.65 -15.18
C LYS A 713 11.17 17.31 -16.51
N ASP A 714 10.46 17.43 -17.65
CA ASP A 714 11.01 17.16 -18.97
C ASP A 714 12.23 18.05 -19.28
N LYS A 715 12.17 19.31 -18.89
CA LYS A 715 13.28 20.25 -19.07
C LYS A 715 14.50 19.89 -18.19
N VAL A 716 14.26 19.48 -16.93
CA VAL A 716 15.33 19.00 -16.04
C VAL A 716 15.96 17.72 -16.62
N GLU A 717 15.16 16.75 -17.09
CA GLU A 717 15.65 15.55 -17.76
C GLU A 717 16.54 15.92 -18.96
N GLN A 718 16.08 16.80 -19.83
CA GLN A 718 16.85 17.28 -20.99
C GLN A 718 18.20 17.90 -20.57
N LEU A 719 18.20 18.79 -19.58
CA LEU A 719 19.44 19.42 -19.07
C LEU A 719 20.43 18.40 -18.49
N MET A 720 19.92 17.37 -17.84
CA MET A 720 20.76 16.29 -17.33
C MET A 720 21.31 15.41 -18.45
N GLU A 721 20.56 15.16 -19.51
CA GLU A 721 21.02 14.46 -20.71
C GLU A 721 22.14 15.23 -21.45
N GLU A 722 21.99 16.54 -21.65
CA GLU A 722 22.99 17.40 -22.32
C GLU A 722 24.33 17.42 -21.56
N LYS A 723 24.30 17.26 -20.23
CA LYS A 723 25.47 17.33 -19.33
C LYS A 723 25.99 15.97 -18.87
N GLN A 724 25.50 14.89 -19.44
CA GLN A 724 25.90 13.54 -19.08
C GLN A 724 27.40 13.29 -19.29
N GLY A 725 28.06 12.81 -18.24
CA GLY A 725 29.48 12.49 -18.21
C GLY A 725 30.35 13.48 -17.43
N VAL A 726 29.78 14.64 -17.02
CA VAL A 726 30.49 15.66 -16.25
C VAL A 726 30.31 15.50 -14.74
N ARG A 727 29.19 14.87 -14.27
CA ARG A 727 28.88 14.73 -12.85
C ARG A 727 28.31 13.38 -12.48
N ASN A 728 28.66 12.84 -11.29
CA ASN A 728 28.08 11.64 -10.69
C ASN A 728 26.91 12.00 -9.77
N VAL A 729 25.89 12.68 -10.31
CA VAL A 729 24.69 13.07 -9.58
C VAL A 729 23.48 12.35 -10.14
N SER A 730 22.70 11.71 -9.27
CA SER A 730 21.41 11.14 -9.61
C SER A 730 20.31 12.17 -9.34
N VAL A 731 19.46 12.42 -10.33
CA VAL A 731 18.29 13.30 -10.20
C VAL A 731 17.02 12.46 -10.18
N GLN A 732 16.13 12.73 -9.22
CA GLN A 732 14.87 12.02 -9.03
C GLN A 732 13.74 13.01 -8.87
N PHE A 733 12.54 12.57 -9.25
CA PHE A 733 11.33 13.39 -9.22
C PHE A 733 10.29 12.81 -8.27
N ASP A 734 9.58 13.69 -7.57
CA ASP A 734 8.42 13.30 -6.78
C ASP A 734 7.32 14.37 -6.91
N PHE A 735 6.20 13.97 -7.48
CA PHE A 735 5.03 14.83 -7.66
C PHE A 735 4.09 14.65 -6.47
N ASP A 736 3.60 15.76 -5.92
CA ASP A 736 2.72 15.80 -4.75
C ASP A 736 3.20 14.82 -3.66
N PRO A 737 4.40 15.09 -3.07
CA PRO A 737 5.06 14.16 -2.16
C PRO A 737 4.23 13.95 -0.90
N VAL A 738 4.01 12.70 -0.54
CA VAL A 738 3.29 12.32 0.68
C VAL A 738 4.20 12.39 1.91
N ASN A 739 5.49 12.18 1.76
CA ASN A 739 6.49 12.29 2.82
C ASN A 739 7.52 13.35 2.46
N GLY A 740 8.01 14.12 3.45
CA GLY A 740 9.16 14.99 3.25
C GLY A 740 10.43 14.18 2.90
N PHE A 741 11.31 14.76 2.09
CA PHE A 741 12.61 14.16 1.71
C PHE A 741 13.64 14.30 2.81
#